data_8d2faa0b65791dac414c79e3031a7a09
#
_entry.id   8d2faa0b65791dac414c79e3031a7a09
#
_cell.length_a   1.000
_cell.length_b   1.000
_cell.length_c   1.000
_cell.angle_alpha   90.00
_cell.angle_beta   90.00
_cell.angle_gamma   90.00
#
_symmetry.space_group_name_H-M   'P 1'
#
loop_
_entity.id
_entity.type
_entity.pdbx_description
1 polymer ?
#
loop_
_entity_poly.entity_id
_entity_poly.type
_entity_poly.pdbx_seq_one_letter_code
_entity_poly.pdbx_strand_id
1 'polypeptide(L)'
;MSRSKATQLFLRIITTLSQWLLAGTFLFSGFVKAMDPMGMEHKLAAYLVHWGFDVPAGSFYLDVAVLVLALVEFTLGVYLLLGMRKRTAAIGSFAFMLVMTAVTIYIYAFNPVSDCGCFGTALTLTNGETLVKNIVLLLCSLVVLTQRRHSLRIISMHTQWLLSLYAMVYLIGVTLFSLHYLPLIEFTPYATGVSISDAIKGKQEMTFIYEKDGQKRSFDINHLPEDSAWFYVETKTEVLEAPSIKDFSLIDRDGDELADEILADSGFVYIIAMPNPSMADAGCSDQLNDIYDFANDHEQRLLCATAGSSEEITTWIDRTGAAYPFVESSSEALNAMVRSNPGVLLLKNGRILAKWSRNDLPDEVELKTITLNPELQIQRFVTSHALLKLFLWFIIPFGLLLLADRLWIGSRYYRIYKHYKSHNKKKMRKHIVAGNWKMNKNLQEGLALAAEVNEILKNEKPNCEVILGTPFIHLAKVSELVDHSLVKVSAENCANHASGAYTGEVSAEMVKSTGAEYVILGHSERREYYSETPEVLKEKVDLALANGLQVVFCIGESLAQREAGEQEAVCKAELEGSVFHLSAEEWKNIVIAYEPIWAIGTGKTATSDQAQEIHAFIRKCVAEKYGQEVADNTSILYGGSCNGKNAPELFAKEDIDGGLIGGASLKAADFKLIIDAWK
;
A
#
# COMPACT_ATOMS: atom_id res chain seq x y z
N MET A 1 -0.44 -27.35 -12.50
CA MET A 1 0.84 -27.00 -13.19
C MET A 1 1.63 -26.02 -12.36
N SER A 2 2.73 -26.43 -11.75
CA SER A 2 3.64 -25.53 -11.02
C SER A 2 4.28 -24.56 -12.02
N ARG A 3 4.01 -23.25 -11.91
CA ARG A 3 4.71 -22.23 -12.69
C ARG A 3 6.20 -22.29 -12.33
N SER A 4 7.09 -22.22 -13.32
CA SER A 4 8.53 -22.23 -13.07
C SER A 4 8.92 -21.06 -12.14
N LYS A 5 9.98 -21.21 -11.33
CA LYS A 5 10.49 -20.14 -10.46
C LYS A 5 10.78 -18.86 -11.26
N ALA A 6 11.24 -18.99 -12.49
CA ALA A 6 11.48 -17.88 -13.41
C ALA A 6 10.20 -17.11 -13.76
N THR A 7 9.10 -17.82 -14.05
CA THR A 7 7.80 -17.18 -14.34
C THR A 7 7.25 -16.43 -13.14
N GLN A 8 7.41 -16.97 -11.93
CA GLN A 8 6.98 -16.29 -10.70
C GLN A 8 7.81 -15.02 -10.44
N LEU A 9 9.12 -15.07 -10.65
CA LEU A 9 10.01 -13.92 -10.52
C LEU A 9 9.64 -12.83 -11.54
N PHE A 10 9.44 -13.20 -12.81
CA PHE A 10 9.02 -12.28 -13.87
C PHE A 10 7.70 -11.58 -13.53
N LEU A 11 6.67 -12.33 -13.11
CA LEU A 11 5.38 -11.76 -12.70
C LEU A 11 5.52 -10.82 -11.51
N ARG A 12 6.39 -11.13 -10.55
CA ARG A 12 6.66 -10.26 -9.41
C ARG A 12 7.31 -8.95 -9.85
N ILE A 13 8.30 -9.01 -10.73
CA ILE A 13 9.00 -7.81 -11.24
C ILE A 13 8.02 -6.91 -11.99
N ILE A 14 7.28 -7.44 -12.98
CA ILE A 14 6.36 -6.63 -13.78
C ILE A 14 5.24 -6.02 -12.92
N THR A 15 4.71 -6.78 -11.95
CA THR A 15 3.69 -6.26 -11.03
C THR A 15 4.24 -5.15 -10.15
N THR A 16 5.47 -5.29 -9.65
CA THR A 16 6.10 -4.25 -8.81
C THR A 16 6.40 -3.00 -9.60
N LEU A 17 6.91 -3.11 -10.83
CA LEU A 17 7.16 -1.96 -11.72
C LEU A 17 5.85 -1.24 -12.06
N SER A 18 4.81 -1.98 -12.45
CA SER A 18 3.48 -1.42 -12.72
C SER A 18 2.89 -0.73 -11.48
N GLN A 19 3.06 -1.32 -10.31
CA GLN A 19 2.61 -0.76 -9.03
C GLN A 19 3.32 0.55 -8.71
N TRP A 20 4.63 0.64 -8.91
CA TRP A 20 5.40 1.87 -8.62
C TRP A 20 5.15 2.97 -9.65
N LEU A 21 4.97 2.62 -10.92
CA LEU A 21 4.62 3.59 -11.95
C LEU A 21 3.26 4.24 -11.65
N LEU A 22 2.24 3.44 -11.32
CA LEU A 22 0.94 3.93 -10.89
C LEU A 22 1.04 4.77 -9.61
N ALA A 23 1.81 4.29 -8.62
CA ALA A 23 1.99 5.00 -7.35
C ALA A 23 2.60 6.38 -7.57
N GLY A 24 3.70 6.48 -8.33
CA GLY A 24 4.36 7.75 -8.64
C GLY A 24 3.44 8.71 -9.38
N THR A 25 2.73 8.23 -10.40
CA THR A 25 1.78 9.05 -11.16
C THR A 25 0.64 9.58 -10.30
N PHE A 26 0.04 8.73 -9.46
CA PHE A 26 -1.10 9.12 -8.62
C PHE A 26 -0.67 10.05 -7.47
N LEU A 27 0.51 9.83 -6.87
CA LEU A 27 1.06 10.73 -5.85
C LEU A 27 1.33 12.11 -6.44
N PHE A 28 2.00 12.18 -7.59
CA PHE A 28 2.30 13.43 -8.27
C PHE A 28 1.04 14.17 -8.69
N SER A 29 0.10 13.48 -9.34
CA SER A 29 -1.16 14.06 -9.83
C SER A 29 -2.02 14.59 -8.68
N GLY A 30 -2.20 13.81 -7.59
CA GLY A 30 -2.96 14.24 -6.43
C GLY A 30 -2.30 15.39 -5.67
N PHE A 31 -0.96 15.38 -5.55
CA PHE A 31 -0.21 16.44 -4.89
C PHE A 31 -0.29 17.77 -5.65
N VAL A 32 -0.11 17.76 -6.98
CA VAL A 32 -0.20 18.97 -7.79
C VAL A 32 -1.60 19.59 -7.73
N LYS A 33 -2.66 18.78 -7.76
CA LYS A 33 -4.04 19.26 -7.60
C LYS A 33 -4.31 19.85 -6.21
N ALA A 34 -3.68 19.30 -5.18
CA ALA A 34 -3.77 19.84 -3.83
C ALA A 34 -3.01 21.17 -3.68
N MET A 35 -1.93 21.34 -4.45
CA MET A 35 -1.12 22.58 -4.45
C MET A 35 -1.75 23.72 -5.23
N ASP A 36 -2.41 23.45 -6.36
CA ASP A 36 -3.13 24.44 -7.18
C ASP A 36 -4.59 24.01 -7.41
N PRO A 37 -5.44 24.01 -6.36
CA PRO A 37 -6.82 23.60 -6.49
C PRO A 37 -7.60 24.54 -7.40
N MET A 38 -7.40 25.86 -7.34
CA MET A 38 -8.09 26.84 -8.19
C MET A 38 -7.76 26.62 -9.68
N GLY A 39 -6.51 26.29 -10.03
CA GLY A 39 -6.15 25.93 -11.39
C GLY A 39 -6.91 24.69 -11.91
N MET A 40 -7.19 23.72 -11.02
CA MET A 40 -8.00 22.56 -11.38
C MET A 40 -9.49 22.86 -11.46
N GLU A 41 -10.00 23.75 -10.59
CA GLU A 41 -11.40 24.21 -10.64
C GLU A 41 -11.75 24.87 -11.96
N HIS A 42 -10.89 25.77 -12.46
CA HIS A 42 -11.10 26.41 -13.77
C HIS A 42 -11.21 25.37 -14.91
N LYS A 43 -10.40 24.31 -14.86
CA LYS A 43 -10.48 23.23 -15.84
C LYS A 43 -11.77 22.43 -15.70
N LEU A 44 -12.18 22.11 -14.47
CA LEU A 44 -13.46 21.42 -14.23
C LEU A 44 -14.66 22.28 -14.65
N ALA A 45 -14.65 23.58 -14.36
CA ALA A 45 -15.67 24.51 -14.81
C ALA A 45 -15.78 24.52 -16.34
N ALA A 46 -14.65 24.60 -17.07
CA ALA A 46 -14.64 24.54 -18.52
C ALA A 46 -15.25 23.24 -19.08
N TYR A 47 -14.99 22.07 -18.45
CA TYR A 47 -15.66 20.83 -18.83
C TYR A 47 -17.16 20.87 -18.59
N LEU A 48 -17.58 21.40 -17.44
CA LEU A 48 -19.00 21.49 -17.09
C LEU A 48 -19.75 22.40 -18.05
N VAL A 49 -19.20 23.57 -18.40
CA VAL A 49 -19.77 24.50 -19.40
C VAL A 49 -19.91 23.79 -20.74
N HIS A 50 -18.92 23.01 -21.19
CA HIS A 50 -19.03 22.25 -22.44
C HIS A 50 -20.16 21.21 -22.39
N TRP A 51 -20.49 20.67 -21.21
CA TRP A 51 -21.63 19.75 -21.03
C TRP A 51 -22.96 20.46 -20.74
N GLY A 52 -22.98 21.80 -20.78
CA GLY A 52 -24.20 22.61 -20.58
C GLY A 52 -24.51 22.92 -19.11
N PHE A 53 -23.55 22.72 -18.21
CA PHE A 53 -23.68 23.10 -16.81
C PHE A 53 -22.83 24.34 -16.54
N ASP A 54 -23.48 25.45 -16.21
CA ASP A 54 -22.80 26.70 -15.86
C ASP A 54 -22.52 26.72 -14.35
N VAL A 55 -21.34 26.23 -13.97
CA VAL A 55 -20.87 26.23 -12.57
C VAL A 55 -19.58 27.06 -12.55
N PRO A 56 -19.61 28.24 -11.91
CA PRO A 56 -18.44 29.12 -11.86
C PRO A 56 -17.31 28.50 -11.01
N ALA A 57 -16.06 28.74 -11.43
CA ALA A 57 -14.89 28.44 -10.62
C ALA A 57 -14.95 29.25 -9.31
N GLY A 58 -14.43 28.68 -8.21
CA GLY A 58 -14.56 29.24 -6.87
C GLY A 58 -15.89 28.88 -6.17
N SER A 59 -16.72 28.02 -6.79
CA SER A 59 -17.90 27.51 -6.13
C SER A 59 -17.55 26.40 -5.14
N PHE A 60 -18.20 26.35 -3.99
CA PHE A 60 -18.02 25.31 -2.97
C PHE A 60 -18.08 23.87 -3.54
N TYR A 61 -18.92 23.63 -4.53
CA TYR A 61 -19.05 22.31 -5.16
C TYR A 61 -17.77 21.89 -5.92
N LEU A 62 -17.12 22.86 -6.59
CA LEU A 62 -15.86 22.60 -7.30
C LEU A 62 -14.68 22.44 -6.32
N ASP A 63 -14.62 23.25 -5.25
CA ASP A 63 -13.65 23.09 -4.17
C ASP A 63 -13.68 21.67 -3.62
N VAL A 64 -14.88 21.18 -3.28
CA VAL A 64 -15.08 19.83 -2.76
C VAL A 64 -14.71 18.77 -3.81
N ALA A 65 -15.10 18.98 -5.07
CA ALA A 65 -14.79 18.02 -6.15
C ALA A 65 -13.27 17.89 -6.38
N VAL A 66 -12.54 19.00 -6.40
CA VAL A 66 -11.07 19.01 -6.55
C VAL A 66 -10.40 18.37 -5.33
N LEU A 67 -10.84 18.70 -4.12
CA LEU A 67 -10.33 18.08 -2.89
C LEU A 67 -10.53 16.55 -2.91
N VAL A 68 -11.73 16.08 -3.25
CA VAL A 68 -12.04 14.65 -3.31
C VAL A 68 -11.20 13.97 -4.40
N LEU A 69 -11.05 14.57 -5.57
CA LEU A 69 -10.23 14.03 -6.67
C LEU A 69 -8.76 13.90 -6.24
N ALA A 70 -8.19 14.95 -5.66
CA ALA A 70 -6.82 14.95 -5.16
C ALA A 70 -6.62 13.90 -4.05
N LEU A 71 -7.57 13.78 -3.10
CA LEU A 71 -7.53 12.79 -2.02
C LEU A 71 -7.59 11.35 -2.55
N VAL A 72 -8.45 11.07 -3.54
CA VAL A 72 -8.56 9.73 -4.14
C VAL A 72 -7.26 9.36 -4.83
N GLU A 73 -6.72 10.22 -5.69
CA GLU A 73 -5.47 9.97 -6.40
C GLU A 73 -4.31 9.77 -5.42
N PHE A 74 -4.10 10.70 -4.50
CA PHE A 74 -2.98 10.63 -3.55
C PHE A 74 -3.07 9.42 -2.64
N THR A 75 -4.26 9.12 -2.11
CA THR A 75 -4.47 7.95 -1.24
C THR A 75 -4.23 6.63 -1.99
N LEU A 76 -4.72 6.51 -3.23
CA LEU A 76 -4.42 5.35 -4.08
C LEU A 76 -2.91 5.24 -4.35
N GLY A 77 -2.24 6.37 -4.59
CA GLY A 77 -0.79 6.44 -4.76
C GLY A 77 -0.04 5.91 -3.54
N VAL A 78 -0.40 6.37 -2.34
CA VAL A 78 0.18 5.87 -1.07
C VAL A 78 -0.09 4.37 -0.87
N TYR A 79 -1.31 3.91 -1.16
CA TYR A 79 -1.67 2.49 -1.01
C TYR A 79 -0.87 1.61 -1.97
N LEU A 80 -0.70 2.03 -3.21
CA LEU A 80 0.11 1.33 -4.20
C LEU A 80 1.59 1.34 -3.80
N LEU A 81 2.15 2.49 -3.40
CA LEU A 81 3.56 2.61 -3.03
C LEU A 81 3.93 1.65 -1.91
N LEU A 82 3.11 1.57 -0.87
CA LEU A 82 3.36 0.77 0.33
C LEU A 82 2.78 -0.65 0.28
N GLY A 83 1.99 -0.96 -0.74
CA GLY A 83 1.26 -2.23 -0.85
C GLY A 83 0.20 -2.41 0.23
N MET A 84 -0.46 -1.30 0.63
CA MET A 84 -1.54 -1.28 1.61
C MET A 84 -2.85 -1.71 0.96
N ARG A 85 -3.74 -2.35 1.75
CA ARG A 85 -5.10 -2.72 1.30
C ARG A 85 -5.13 -3.20 -0.16
N LYS A 86 -4.26 -4.15 -0.53
CA LYS A 86 -3.98 -4.59 -1.91
C LYS A 86 -5.21 -4.78 -2.79
N ARG A 87 -6.32 -5.31 -2.24
CA ARG A 87 -7.57 -5.52 -2.99
C ARG A 87 -8.21 -4.17 -3.33
N THR A 88 -8.36 -3.29 -2.35
CA THR A 88 -8.99 -1.97 -2.52
C THR A 88 -8.14 -1.10 -3.45
N ALA A 89 -6.81 -1.06 -3.24
CA ALA A 89 -5.88 -0.32 -4.09
C ALA A 89 -5.93 -0.79 -5.56
N ALA A 90 -5.92 -2.10 -5.79
CA ALA A 90 -5.96 -2.66 -7.15
C ALA A 90 -7.30 -2.41 -7.86
N ILE A 91 -8.42 -2.60 -7.16
CA ILE A 91 -9.75 -2.34 -7.73
C ILE A 91 -9.94 -0.82 -7.94
N GLY A 92 -9.61 -0.01 -6.93
CA GLY A 92 -9.76 1.44 -7.00
C GLY A 92 -8.91 2.07 -8.11
N SER A 93 -7.63 1.67 -8.24
CA SER A 93 -6.76 2.18 -9.31
C SER A 93 -7.23 1.77 -10.70
N PHE A 94 -7.72 0.53 -10.88
CA PHE A 94 -8.26 0.08 -12.16
C PHE A 94 -9.54 0.83 -12.52
N ALA A 95 -10.49 0.95 -11.59
CA ALA A 95 -11.74 1.69 -11.80
C ALA A 95 -11.48 3.17 -12.12
N PHE A 96 -10.57 3.80 -11.36
CA PHE A 96 -10.18 5.19 -11.59
C PHE A 96 -9.55 5.37 -12.98
N MET A 97 -8.57 4.52 -13.35
CA MET A 97 -7.94 4.60 -14.68
C MET A 97 -8.89 4.29 -15.81
N LEU A 98 -9.88 3.43 -15.62
CA LEU A 98 -10.91 3.15 -16.62
C LEU A 98 -11.73 4.42 -16.90
N VAL A 99 -12.19 5.10 -15.85
CA VAL A 99 -12.95 6.37 -15.99
C VAL A 99 -12.09 7.44 -16.63
N MET A 100 -10.85 7.64 -16.13
CA MET A 100 -9.95 8.67 -16.65
C MET A 100 -9.55 8.42 -18.11
N THR A 101 -9.40 7.16 -18.51
CA THR A 101 -9.13 6.82 -19.92
C THR A 101 -10.34 7.11 -20.81
N ALA A 102 -11.55 6.77 -20.34
CA ALA A 102 -12.78 7.08 -21.08
C ALA A 102 -12.96 8.60 -21.28
N VAL A 103 -12.75 9.39 -20.22
CA VAL A 103 -12.77 10.86 -20.28
C VAL A 103 -11.71 11.38 -21.27
N THR A 104 -10.50 10.82 -21.25
CA THR A 104 -9.42 11.27 -22.14
C THR A 104 -9.68 10.90 -23.60
N ILE A 105 -10.33 9.75 -23.88
CA ILE A 105 -10.79 9.40 -25.23
C ILE A 105 -11.79 10.45 -25.73
N TYR A 106 -12.75 10.85 -24.88
CA TYR A 106 -13.72 11.89 -25.21
C TYR A 106 -13.01 13.23 -25.50
N ILE A 107 -12.07 13.66 -24.66
CA ILE A 107 -11.30 14.90 -24.83
C ILE A 107 -10.49 14.87 -26.15
N TYR A 108 -9.85 13.74 -26.43
CA TYR A 108 -9.07 13.57 -27.67
C TYR A 108 -9.95 13.62 -28.93
N ALA A 109 -11.16 13.04 -28.85
CA ALA A 109 -12.09 12.98 -29.99
C ALA A 109 -12.78 14.33 -30.29
N PHE A 110 -13.18 15.09 -29.25
CA PHE A 110 -14.00 16.30 -29.39
C PHE A 110 -13.21 17.59 -29.10
N ASN A 111 -12.02 17.50 -28.56
CA ASN A 111 -11.11 18.62 -28.25
C ASN A 111 -11.79 19.81 -27.51
N PRO A 112 -12.58 19.56 -26.44
CA PRO A 112 -13.32 20.60 -25.73
C PRO A 112 -12.42 21.57 -24.98
N VAL A 113 -11.21 21.15 -24.64
CA VAL A 113 -10.17 21.92 -23.93
C VAL A 113 -8.80 21.64 -24.54
N SER A 114 -7.88 22.61 -24.42
CA SER A 114 -6.53 22.51 -25.00
C SER A 114 -5.66 21.44 -24.36
N ASP A 115 -5.88 21.16 -23.07
CA ASP A 115 -5.17 20.12 -22.29
C ASP A 115 -6.09 19.48 -21.24
N CYS A 116 -5.85 18.21 -20.92
CA CYS A 116 -6.67 17.42 -20.00
C CYS A 116 -6.58 17.87 -18.52
N GLY A 117 -5.56 18.64 -18.14
CA GLY A 117 -5.34 19.04 -16.74
C GLY A 117 -4.99 17.91 -15.77
N CYS A 118 -4.64 16.71 -16.26
CA CYS A 118 -4.34 15.56 -15.40
C CYS A 118 -3.23 15.83 -14.36
N PHE A 119 -2.30 16.73 -14.68
CA PHE A 119 -1.23 17.20 -13.79
C PHE A 119 -1.36 18.70 -13.47
N GLY A 120 -2.60 19.20 -13.44
CA GLY A 120 -2.87 20.61 -13.16
C GLY A 120 -2.15 21.54 -14.14
N THR A 121 -1.54 22.60 -13.59
CA THR A 121 -0.71 23.57 -14.33
C THR A 121 0.79 23.25 -14.30
N ALA A 122 1.20 22.24 -13.51
CA ALA A 122 2.61 21.88 -13.33
C ALA A 122 3.23 21.19 -14.55
N LEU A 123 2.44 20.44 -15.31
CA LEU A 123 2.87 19.76 -16.53
C LEU A 123 1.72 19.70 -17.53
N THR A 124 1.82 20.49 -18.60
CA THR A 124 0.86 20.50 -19.68
C THR A 124 1.23 19.44 -20.72
N LEU A 125 0.35 18.47 -20.91
CA LEU A 125 0.47 17.44 -21.93
C LEU A 125 -0.62 17.67 -22.99
N THR A 126 -0.29 17.43 -24.24
CA THR A 126 -1.28 17.41 -25.30
C THR A 126 -2.33 16.34 -25.05
N ASN A 127 -3.52 16.49 -25.63
CA ASN A 127 -4.60 15.50 -25.48
C ASN A 127 -4.18 14.10 -25.97
N GLY A 128 -3.33 14.02 -27.02
CA GLY A 128 -2.78 12.76 -27.53
C GLY A 128 -1.79 12.10 -26.58
N GLU A 129 -0.83 12.85 -26.03
CA GLU A 129 0.14 12.35 -25.05
C GLU A 129 -0.55 11.85 -23.77
N THR A 130 -1.58 12.60 -23.33
CA THR A 130 -2.40 12.20 -22.17
C THR A 130 -3.14 10.89 -22.44
N LEU A 131 -3.68 10.69 -23.62
CA LEU A 131 -4.36 9.44 -23.99
C LEU A 131 -3.39 8.26 -23.97
N VAL A 132 -2.21 8.39 -24.59
CA VAL A 132 -1.18 7.33 -24.58
C VAL A 132 -0.75 7.00 -23.15
N LYS A 133 -0.47 8.01 -22.33
CA LYS A 133 -0.15 7.85 -20.90
C LYS A 133 -1.26 7.07 -20.18
N ASN A 134 -2.50 7.45 -20.34
CA ASN A 134 -3.62 6.82 -19.64
C ASN A 134 -3.87 5.38 -20.09
N ILE A 135 -3.66 5.04 -21.34
CA ILE A 135 -3.70 3.65 -21.85
C ILE A 135 -2.62 2.81 -21.16
N VAL A 136 -1.37 3.31 -21.09
CA VAL A 136 -0.27 2.61 -20.39
C VAL A 136 -0.59 2.39 -18.92
N LEU A 137 -1.09 3.41 -18.23
CA LEU A 137 -1.48 3.32 -16.82
C LEU A 137 -2.67 2.36 -16.61
N LEU A 138 -3.64 2.33 -17.53
CA LEU A 138 -4.75 1.37 -17.48
C LEU A 138 -4.24 -0.08 -17.61
N LEU A 139 -3.31 -0.35 -18.52
CA LEU A 139 -2.67 -1.66 -18.64
C LEU A 139 -1.89 -2.04 -17.37
N CYS A 140 -1.13 -1.10 -16.79
CA CYS A 140 -0.44 -1.31 -15.52
C CYS A 140 -1.43 -1.62 -14.38
N SER A 141 -2.57 -0.92 -14.32
CA SER A 141 -3.60 -1.16 -13.31
C SER A 141 -4.26 -2.53 -13.46
N LEU A 142 -4.45 -3.01 -14.70
CA LEU A 142 -4.93 -4.35 -14.99
C LEU A 142 -3.93 -5.44 -14.54
N VAL A 143 -2.62 -5.20 -14.75
CA VAL A 143 -1.56 -6.09 -14.24
C VAL A 143 -1.61 -6.16 -12.71
N VAL A 144 -1.70 -5.02 -12.03
CA VAL A 144 -1.79 -4.98 -10.56
C VAL A 144 -3.07 -5.66 -10.06
N LEU A 145 -4.20 -5.49 -10.73
CA LEU A 145 -5.48 -6.11 -10.39
C LEU A 145 -5.42 -7.64 -10.49
N THR A 146 -4.90 -8.15 -11.61
CA THR A 146 -4.84 -9.60 -11.89
C THR A 146 -3.74 -10.30 -11.11
N GLN A 147 -2.60 -9.64 -10.85
CA GLN A 147 -1.43 -10.19 -10.18
C GLN A 147 -1.27 -9.69 -8.73
N ARG A 148 -2.33 -9.24 -8.08
CA ARG A 148 -2.31 -8.64 -6.71
C ARG A 148 -1.60 -9.49 -5.64
N ARG A 149 -1.53 -10.82 -5.83
CA ARG A 149 -0.80 -11.72 -4.90
C ARG A 149 0.72 -11.50 -4.95
N HIS A 150 1.25 -11.04 -6.08
CA HIS A 150 2.67 -10.74 -6.29
C HIS A 150 3.05 -9.28 -5.93
N SER A 151 2.07 -8.44 -5.63
CA SER A 151 2.27 -7.04 -5.24
C SER A 151 3.12 -6.93 -3.98
N LEU A 152 4.06 -5.98 -3.98
CA LEU A 152 4.92 -5.67 -2.84
C LEU A 152 4.08 -5.21 -1.64
N ARG A 153 4.53 -5.56 -0.42
CA ARG A 153 3.94 -5.06 0.83
C ARG A 153 5.06 -4.62 1.76
N ILE A 154 5.04 -3.36 2.14
CA ILE A 154 6.08 -2.76 2.98
C ILE A 154 5.61 -2.63 4.44
N ILE A 155 4.31 -2.47 4.69
CA ILE A 155 3.79 -2.12 6.02
C ILE A 155 2.89 -3.22 6.60
N SER A 156 2.83 -3.32 7.94
CA SER A 156 1.97 -4.25 8.66
C SER A 156 0.48 -3.89 8.54
N MET A 157 -0.42 -4.88 8.79
CA MET A 157 -1.88 -4.64 8.73
C MET A 157 -2.35 -3.66 9.80
N HIS A 158 -1.67 -3.61 10.95
CA HIS A 158 -2.12 -2.86 12.12
C HIS A 158 -1.92 -1.35 11.99
N THR A 159 -0.88 -0.90 11.27
CA THR A 159 -0.51 0.52 11.12
C THR A 159 -1.06 1.17 9.84
N GLN A 160 -1.66 0.40 8.93
CA GLN A 160 -2.19 0.93 7.66
C GLN A 160 -3.22 2.06 7.84
N TRP A 161 -4.09 1.97 8.84
CA TRP A 161 -5.10 2.98 9.09
C TRP A 161 -4.48 4.32 9.49
N LEU A 162 -3.43 4.28 10.32
CA LEU A 162 -2.75 5.48 10.80
C LEU A 162 -2.02 6.21 9.67
N LEU A 163 -1.32 5.46 8.80
CA LEU A 163 -0.67 6.03 7.62
C LEU A 163 -1.68 6.56 6.60
N SER A 164 -2.83 5.89 6.44
CA SER A 164 -3.92 6.40 5.60
C SER A 164 -4.46 7.73 6.13
N LEU A 165 -4.72 7.79 7.43
CA LEU A 165 -5.21 9.01 8.09
C LEU A 165 -4.19 10.14 7.96
N TYR A 166 -2.91 9.85 8.22
CA TYR A 166 -1.84 10.85 8.08
C TYR A 166 -1.76 11.42 6.66
N ALA A 167 -1.75 10.56 5.63
CA ALA A 167 -1.69 10.99 4.24
C ALA A 167 -2.90 11.86 3.84
N MET A 168 -4.10 11.50 4.31
CA MET A 168 -5.31 12.29 4.08
C MET A 168 -5.25 13.66 4.78
N VAL A 169 -4.89 13.68 6.07
CA VAL A 169 -4.80 14.93 6.85
C VAL A 169 -3.74 15.86 6.26
N TYR A 170 -2.60 15.32 5.86
CA TYR A 170 -1.55 16.09 5.18
C TYR A 170 -2.08 16.75 3.90
N LEU A 171 -2.74 15.97 3.02
CA LEU A 171 -3.22 16.50 1.75
C LEU A 171 -4.35 17.51 1.94
N ILE A 172 -5.29 17.24 2.85
CA ILE A 172 -6.34 18.20 3.22
C ILE A 172 -5.72 19.51 3.71
N GLY A 173 -4.73 19.44 4.59
CA GLY A 173 -4.02 20.63 5.10
C GLY A 173 -3.37 21.44 3.98
N VAL A 174 -2.68 20.77 3.04
CA VAL A 174 -2.08 21.42 1.87
C VAL A 174 -3.16 22.08 0.99
N THR A 175 -4.25 21.38 0.69
CA THR A 175 -5.32 21.91 -0.17
C THR A 175 -6.00 23.11 0.49
N LEU A 176 -6.37 23.01 1.78
CA LEU A 176 -7.01 24.10 2.50
C LEU A 176 -6.09 25.31 2.62
N PHE A 177 -4.79 25.10 2.82
CA PHE A 177 -3.82 26.18 2.83
C PHE A 177 -3.77 26.89 1.46
N SER A 178 -3.71 26.12 0.37
CA SER A 178 -3.65 26.67 -1.01
C SER A 178 -4.95 27.34 -1.45
N LEU A 179 -6.11 26.96 -0.88
CA LEU A 179 -7.40 27.64 -1.10
C LEU A 179 -7.52 28.94 -0.29
N HIS A 180 -6.92 28.99 0.90
CA HIS A 180 -7.01 30.14 1.78
C HIS A 180 -5.96 31.21 1.47
N TYR A 181 -4.73 30.77 1.14
CA TYR A 181 -3.60 31.64 0.76
C TYR A 181 -3.23 31.41 -0.71
N LEU A 182 -2.05 31.82 -1.12
CA LEU A 182 -1.50 31.45 -2.43
C LEU A 182 -0.86 30.06 -2.38
N PRO A 183 -0.83 29.35 -3.52
CA PRO A 183 -0.10 28.10 -3.63
C PRO A 183 1.36 28.26 -3.20
N LEU A 184 1.84 27.35 -2.33
CA LEU A 184 3.23 27.35 -1.87
C LEU A 184 4.25 27.11 -2.99
N ILE A 185 3.80 26.55 -4.10
CA ILE A 185 4.56 26.33 -5.33
C ILE A 185 3.75 26.90 -6.48
N GLU A 186 4.29 27.91 -7.14
CA GLU A 186 3.66 28.54 -8.28
C GLU A 186 3.99 27.76 -9.57
N PHE A 187 2.98 27.20 -10.20
CA PHE A 187 3.11 26.49 -11.48
C PHE A 187 2.72 27.36 -12.68
N THR A 188 2.28 28.60 -12.43
CA THR A 188 1.90 29.53 -13.51
C THR A 188 3.10 30.26 -14.04
N PRO A 189 3.05 30.78 -15.29
CA PRO A 189 4.14 31.58 -15.86
C PRO A 189 4.33 32.96 -15.17
N TYR A 190 3.39 33.33 -14.28
CA TYR A 190 3.44 34.56 -13.48
C TYR A 190 4.05 34.33 -12.11
N ALA A 191 5.06 33.48 -11.98
CA ALA A 191 5.70 33.24 -10.70
C ALA A 191 6.51 34.45 -10.22
N THR A 192 6.61 34.62 -8.88
CA THR A 192 7.40 35.67 -8.27
C THR A 192 8.87 35.65 -8.76
N GLY A 193 9.37 36.77 -9.19
CA GLY A 193 10.71 36.94 -9.78
C GLY A 193 10.74 36.84 -11.30
N VAL A 194 9.66 36.45 -11.98
CA VAL A 194 9.59 36.39 -13.46
C VAL A 194 9.40 37.78 -14.04
N SER A 195 10.09 38.05 -15.16
CA SER A 195 9.84 39.22 -16.03
C SER A 195 8.74 38.88 -17.00
N ILE A 196 7.59 39.56 -16.89
CA ILE A 196 6.43 39.36 -17.78
C ILE A 196 6.83 39.70 -19.23
N SER A 197 7.62 40.76 -19.44
CA SER A 197 8.10 41.17 -20.77
C SER A 197 8.91 40.07 -21.47
N ASP A 198 9.81 39.39 -20.71
CA ASP A 198 10.60 38.29 -21.25
C ASP A 198 9.76 37.04 -21.48
N ALA A 199 8.77 36.77 -20.58
CA ALA A 199 7.85 35.64 -20.69
C ALA A 199 6.91 35.76 -21.89
N ILE A 200 6.50 36.96 -22.28
CA ILE A 200 5.69 37.23 -23.49
C ILE A 200 6.56 37.05 -24.76
N LYS A 201 7.82 37.54 -24.76
CA LYS A 201 8.70 37.45 -25.93
C LYS A 201 9.23 36.03 -26.16
N GLY A 202 9.35 35.24 -25.11
CA GLY A 202 10.09 33.97 -25.11
C GLY A 202 11.61 34.22 -25.32
N LYS A 203 12.40 33.16 -25.33
CA LYS A 203 13.83 33.27 -25.66
C LYS A 203 14.05 33.05 -27.14
N GLN A 204 14.51 34.08 -27.79
CA GLN A 204 14.86 34.06 -29.21
C GLN A 204 16.37 34.33 -29.34
N GLU A 205 17.05 33.49 -30.07
CA GLU A 205 18.43 33.71 -30.47
C GLU A 205 18.47 34.30 -31.86
N MET A 206 18.97 35.53 -31.98
CA MET A 206 19.15 36.17 -33.27
C MET A 206 20.56 35.92 -33.78
N THR A 207 20.65 35.17 -34.87
CA THR A 207 21.92 34.89 -35.54
C THR A 207 21.97 35.72 -36.80
N PHE A 208 22.95 36.58 -36.89
CA PHE A 208 23.17 37.46 -38.04
C PHE A 208 24.08 36.75 -39.04
N ILE A 209 23.62 36.60 -40.26
CA ILE A 209 24.38 35.99 -41.35
C ILE A 209 25.04 37.07 -42.18
N TYR A 210 26.35 37.03 -42.23
CA TYR A 210 27.20 37.88 -43.05
C TYR A 210 27.90 37.03 -44.10
N GLU A 211 28.19 37.66 -45.27
CA GLU A 211 28.89 37.03 -46.37
C GLU A 211 30.20 37.80 -46.68
N LYS A 212 31.28 37.07 -46.87
CA LYS A 212 32.55 37.56 -47.37
C LYS A 212 33.17 36.55 -48.34
N ASP A 213 33.58 37.03 -49.51
CA ASP A 213 34.20 36.19 -50.55
C ASP A 213 33.38 34.96 -50.94
N GLY A 214 32.03 35.10 -50.96
CA GLY A 214 31.11 33.99 -51.27
C GLY A 214 30.89 32.99 -50.12
N GLN A 215 31.47 33.21 -48.95
CA GLN A 215 31.26 32.36 -47.77
C GLN A 215 30.36 33.06 -46.73
N LYS A 216 29.29 32.39 -46.39
CA LYS A 216 28.35 32.82 -45.31
C LYS A 216 28.81 32.32 -43.95
N ARG A 217 28.84 33.20 -42.94
CA ARG A 217 29.08 32.87 -41.55
C ARG A 217 28.00 33.49 -40.66
N SER A 218 27.67 32.76 -39.58
CA SER A 218 26.73 33.21 -38.56
C SER A 218 27.48 33.88 -37.41
N PHE A 219 26.95 35.00 -36.95
CA PHE A 219 27.47 35.77 -35.83
C PHE A 219 26.34 36.04 -34.84
N ASP A 220 26.63 36.02 -33.54
CA ASP A 220 25.70 36.50 -32.53
C ASP A 220 25.81 38.03 -32.38
N ILE A 221 24.85 38.64 -31.69
CA ILE A 221 24.76 40.11 -31.53
C ILE A 221 25.98 40.71 -30.82
N ASN A 222 26.67 39.95 -29.98
CA ASN A 222 27.82 40.39 -29.18
C ASN A 222 29.15 40.23 -29.92
N HIS A 223 29.14 39.45 -31.03
CA HIS A 223 30.33 39.09 -31.79
C HIS A 223 30.15 39.40 -33.28
N LEU A 224 29.56 40.56 -33.59
CA LEU A 224 29.41 41.01 -34.97
C LEU A 224 30.80 41.31 -35.59
N PRO A 225 31.00 41.06 -36.89
CA PRO A 225 32.29 41.31 -37.53
C PRO A 225 32.61 42.82 -37.62
N GLU A 226 33.76 43.25 -37.13
CA GLU A 226 34.25 44.61 -37.20
C GLU A 226 34.87 44.94 -38.57
N ASP A 227 35.20 43.93 -39.38
CA ASP A 227 35.80 44.09 -40.70
C ASP A 227 34.75 44.46 -41.74
N SER A 228 34.90 45.62 -42.38
CA SER A 228 34.00 46.16 -43.39
C SER A 228 33.87 45.30 -44.66
N ALA A 229 34.65 44.25 -44.82
CA ALA A 229 34.56 43.31 -45.91
C ALA A 229 33.41 42.28 -45.74
N TRP A 230 32.76 42.25 -44.58
CA TRP A 230 31.59 41.42 -44.35
C TRP A 230 30.29 42.16 -44.65
N PHE A 231 29.50 41.63 -45.55
CA PHE A 231 28.20 42.17 -45.92
C PHE A 231 27.08 41.43 -45.21
N TYR A 232 26.18 42.15 -44.54
CA TYR A 232 24.98 41.57 -43.97
C TYR A 232 24.09 40.98 -45.02
N VAL A 233 23.62 39.73 -44.79
CA VAL A 233 22.74 39.00 -45.70
C VAL A 233 21.33 38.90 -45.14
N GLU A 234 21.21 38.31 -43.96
CA GLU A 234 19.93 38.09 -43.32
C GLU A 234 20.09 37.84 -41.81
N THR A 235 19.02 38.03 -41.04
CA THR A 235 18.93 37.60 -39.66
C THR A 235 18.09 36.35 -39.58
N LYS A 236 18.61 35.28 -38.99
CA LYS A 236 17.85 34.11 -38.56
C LYS A 236 17.49 34.26 -37.13
N THR A 237 16.19 34.21 -36.82
CA THR A 237 15.68 34.15 -35.46
C THR A 237 15.27 32.70 -35.18
N GLU A 238 15.97 32.08 -34.24
CA GLU A 238 15.61 30.74 -33.76
C GLU A 238 14.92 30.91 -32.40
N VAL A 239 13.68 30.38 -32.29
CA VAL A 239 12.93 30.42 -31.04
C VAL A 239 13.44 29.28 -30.16
N LEU A 240 14.24 29.59 -29.15
CA LEU A 240 14.76 28.62 -28.19
C LEU A 240 13.70 28.19 -27.17
N GLU A 241 12.91 29.16 -26.70
CA GLU A 241 11.78 28.89 -25.80
C GLU A 241 10.55 29.64 -26.30
N ALA A 242 9.45 28.95 -26.48
CA ALA A 242 8.18 29.58 -26.88
C ALA A 242 7.69 30.53 -25.78
N PRO A 243 6.93 31.61 -26.14
CA PRO A 243 6.30 32.49 -25.16
C PRO A 243 5.50 31.67 -24.11
N SER A 244 5.79 31.89 -22.84
CA SER A 244 5.10 31.22 -21.73
C SER A 244 3.82 31.97 -21.33
N ILE A 245 3.77 33.30 -21.56
CA ILE A 245 2.60 34.15 -21.41
C ILE A 245 2.11 34.49 -22.80
N LYS A 246 0.87 34.11 -23.12
CA LYS A 246 0.25 34.32 -24.45
C LYS A 246 -0.70 35.49 -24.49
N ASP A 247 -1.27 35.83 -23.35
CA ASP A 247 -2.27 36.87 -23.20
C ASP A 247 -1.97 37.68 -21.92
N PHE A 248 -1.50 38.90 -22.11
CA PHE A 248 -1.34 39.92 -21.08
C PHE A 248 -1.80 41.24 -21.64
N SER A 249 -3.08 41.53 -21.46
CA SER A 249 -3.76 42.71 -21.98
C SER A 249 -4.40 43.46 -20.83
N LEU A 250 -4.23 44.77 -20.81
CA LEU A 250 -4.79 45.70 -19.83
C LEU A 250 -5.37 46.91 -20.58
N ILE A 251 -6.69 46.87 -20.83
CA ILE A 251 -7.38 47.88 -21.63
C ILE A 251 -8.12 48.83 -20.69
N ASP A 252 -7.87 50.14 -20.88
CA ASP A 252 -8.56 51.15 -20.09
C ASP A 252 -10.01 51.39 -20.57
N ARG A 253 -10.70 52.34 -19.93
CA ARG A 253 -12.10 52.69 -20.26
C ARG A 253 -12.22 53.36 -21.61
N ASP A 254 -11.16 53.98 -22.14
CA ASP A 254 -11.12 54.66 -23.42
C ASP A 254 -10.75 53.73 -24.57
N GLY A 255 -10.41 52.50 -24.23
CA GLY A 255 -10.02 51.43 -25.17
C GLY A 255 -8.54 51.39 -25.48
N ASP A 256 -7.71 52.10 -24.73
CA ASP A 256 -6.24 52.13 -24.91
C ASP A 256 -5.58 50.93 -24.18
N GLU A 257 -4.65 50.27 -24.86
CA GLU A 257 -3.87 49.16 -24.28
C GLU A 257 -2.72 49.68 -23.42
N LEU A 258 -2.75 49.44 -22.13
CA LEU A 258 -1.79 49.92 -21.15
C LEU A 258 -0.65 48.94 -20.82
N ALA A 259 -0.72 47.69 -21.31
CA ALA A 259 0.23 46.64 -20.90
C ALA A 259 1.69 47.01 -21.14
N ASP A 260 2.03 47.55 -22.34
CA ASP A 260 3.40 47.90 -22.66
C ASP A 260 3.92 49.05 -21.78
N GLU A 261 3.06 50.05 -21.46
CA GLU A 261 3.41 51.18 -20.58
C GLU A 261 3.67 50.67 -19.15
N ILE A 262 2.79 49.79 -18.62
CA ILE A 262 2.92 49.22 -17.28
C ILE A 262 4.16 48.34 -17.16
N LEU A 263 4.48 47.55 -18.18
CA LEU A 263 5.65 46.69 -18.20
C LEU A 263 6.97 47.48 -18.34
N ALA A 264 6.94 48.66 -18.95
CA ALA A 264 8.08 49.55 -19.08
C ALA A 264 8.27 50.49 -17.88
N ASP A 265 7.29 50.58 -16.96
CA ASP A 265 7.33 51.45 -15.80
C ASP A 265 8.48 51.08 -14.85
N SER A 266 9.38 52.04 -14.58
CA SER A 266 10.51 51.87 -13.66
C SER A 266 10.13 52.00 -12.18
N GLY A 267 8.93 52.55 -11.90
CA GLY A 267 8.35 52.67 -10.58
C GLY A 267 7.74 51.33 -10.09
N PHE A 268 7.11 51.42 -8.96
CA PHE A 268 6.28 50.29 -8.45
C PHE A 268 4.87 50.37 -8.99
N VAL A 269 4.40 49.28 -9.54
CA VAL A 269 3.03 49.17 -10.05
C VAL A 269 2.28 48.03 -9.32
N TYR A 270 1.17 48.38 -8.68
CA TYR A 270 0.28 47.40 -8.04
C TYR A 270 -0.84 47.09 -9.00
N ILE A 271 -1.09 45.77 -9.21
CA ILE A 271 -2.23 45.29 -9.97
C ILE A 271 -3.12 44.48 -9.03
N ILE A 272 -4.33 44.99 -8.79
CA ILE A 272 -5.38 44.18 -8.16
C ILE A 272 -5.97 43.28 -9.25
N ALA A 273 -5.77 41.99 -9.18
CA ALA A 273 -6.37 41.01 -10.09
C ALA A 273 -7.72 40.58 -9.51
N MET A 274 -8.81 40.93 -10.22
CA MET A 274 -10.19 40.65 -9.84
C MET A 274 -10.93 39.97 -11.00
N PRO A 275 -10.72 38.67 -11.22
CA PRO A 275 -11.30 37.94 -12.35
C PRO A 275 -12.82 38.04 -12.42
N ASN A 276 -13.49 38.05 -11.28
CA ASN A 276 -14.96 38.13 -11.18
C ASN A 276 -15.37 39.02 -10.01
N PRO A 277 -15.81 40.27 -10.24
CA PRO A 277 -16.23 41.20 -9.19
C PRO A 277 -17.44 40.73 -8.38
N SER A 278 -18.38 39.98 -9.00
CA SER A 278 -19.59 39.49 -8.33
C SER A 278 -19.26 38.44 -7.26
N MET A 279 -18.18 37.67 -7.46
CA MET A 279 -17.69 36.64 -6.55
C MET A 279 -16.51 37.11 -5.69
N ALA A 280 -16.04 38.34 -5.88
CA ALA A 280 -14.91 38.88 -5.15
C ALA A 280 -15.26 39.09 -3.65
N ASP A 281 -14.30 38.77 -2.80
CA ASP A 281 -14.42 38.91 -1.36
C ASP A 281 -14.34 40.40 -0.97
N ALA A 282 -15.47 40.99 -0.55
CA ALA A 282 -15.46 42.37 -0.07
C ALA A 282 -14.89 42.53 1.35
N GLY A 283 -14.66 41.46 2.09
CA GLY A 283 -14.09 41.52 3.42
C GLY A 283 -12.68 42.10 3.50
N CYS A 284 -11.95 42.12 2.38
CA CYS A 284 -10.62 42.72 2.28
C CYS A 284 -10.59 44.11 1.64
N SER A 285 -11.77 44.73 1.40
CA SER A 285 -11.86 46.04 0.72
C SER A 285 -11.10 47.16 1.40
N ASP A 286 -11.16 47.23 2.73
CA ASP A 286 -10.44 48.25 3.49
C ASP A 286 -8.93 48.18 3.26
N GLN A 287 -8.37 46.94 3.30
CA GLN A 287 -6.97 46.72 3.04
C GLN A 287 -6.58 47.06 1.60
N LEU A 288 -7.42 46.80 0.61
CA LEU A 288 -7.20 47.19 -0.78
C LEU A 288 -7.20 48.70 -0.96
N ASN A 289 -8.09 49.41 -0.25
CA ASN A 289 -8.12 50.84 -0.24
C ASN A 289 -6.87 51.44 0.48
N ASP A 290 -6.41 50.84 1.58
CA ASP A 290 -5.19 51.21 2.28
C ASP A 290 -3.95 51.08 1.35
N ILE A 291 -3.90 50.00 0.54
CA ILE A 291 -2.80 49.81 -0.46
C ILE A 291 -2.89 50.89 -1.55
N TYR A 292 -4.08 51.27 -1.97
CA TYR A 292 -4.28 52.33 -2.95
C TYR A 292 -3.87 53.68 -2.41
N ASP A 293 -4.25 54.03 -1.19
CA ASP A 293 -3.83 55.26 -0.52
C ASP A 293 -2.32 55.33 -0.34
N PHE A 294 -1.73 54.21 0.10
CA PHE A 294 -0.27 54.09 0.18
C PHE A 294 0.42 54.33 -1.19
N ALA A 295 -0.10 53.76 -2.27
CA ALA A 295 0.46 53.91 -3.60
C ALA A 295 0.37 55.40 -4.06
N ASN A 296 -0.77 56.05 -3.83
CA ASN A 296 -0.95 57.48 -4.14
C ASN A 296 -0.03 58.38 -3.34
N ASP A 297 0.13 58.14 -2.04
CA ASP A 297 0.99 58.94 -1.17
C ASP A 297 2.48 58.87 -1.55
N HIS A 298 2.87 57.78 -2.25
CA HIS A 298 4.22 57.54 -2.68
C HIS A 298 4.46 57.71 -4.21
N GLU A 299 3.48 58.32 -4.89
CA GLU A 299 3.54 58.55 -6.35
C GLU A 299 3.74 57.25 -7.15
N GLN A 300 3.15 56.14 -6.65
CA GLN A 300 3.19 54.82 -7.28
C GLN A 300 1.85 54.55 -7.99
N ARG A 301 1.88 53.70 -9.00
CA ARG A 301 0.69 53.34 -9.77
C ARG A 301 -0.03 52.16 -9.18
N LEU A 302 -1.34 52.26 -9.05
CA LEU A 302 -2.20 51.13 -8.73
C LEU A 302 -3.43 51.09 -9.67
N LEU A 303 -3.76 49.90 -10.16
CA LEU A 303 -4.94 49.68 -10.99
C LEU A 303 -5.59 48.32 -10.64
N CYS A 304 -6.90 48.19 -10.90
CA CYS A 304 -7.64 46.95 -10.75
C CYS A 304 -7.96 46.38 -12.13
N ALA A 305 -7.34 45.24 -12.45
CA ALA A 305 -7.61 44.50 -13.69
C ALA A 305 -8.74 43.50 -13.44
N THR A 306 -9.78 43.55 -14.29
CA THR A 306 -10.97 42.72 -14.15
C THR A 306 -11.54 42.26 -15.50
N ALA A 307 -12.23 41.09 -15.49
CA ALA A 307 -13.01 40.63 -16.62
C ALA A 307 -14.52 40.86 -16.40
N GLY A 308 -14.89 41.58 -15.33
CA GLY A 308 -16.27 41.87 -15.00
C GLY A 308 -16.89 42.95 -15.88
N SER A 309 -18.22 42.90 -16.01
CA SER A 309 -19.00 43.93 -16.73
C SER A 309 -18.98 45.26 -15.97
N SER A 310 -19.32 46.35 -16.68
CA SER A 310 -19.43 47.69 -16.06
C SER A 310 -20.46 47.72 -14.93
N GLU A 311 -21.51 46.91 -14.97
CA GLU A 311 -22.51 46.80 -13.89
C GLU A 311 -21.94 46.14 -12.63
N GLU A 312 -21.14 45.06 -12.81
CA GLU A 312 -20.51 44.38 -11.70
C GLU A 312 -19.42 45.24 -11.06
N ILE A 313 -18.65 45.99 -11.86
CA ILE A 313 -17.67 46.97 -11.36
C ILE A 313 -18.38 48.07 -10.55
N THR A 314 -19.50 48.60 -11.04
CA THR A 314 -20.29 49.65 -10.32
C THR A 314 -20.82 49.10 -9.00
N THR A 315 -21.35 47.86 -9.02
CA THR A 315 -21.83 47.18 -7.79
C THR A 315 -20.69 46.98 -6.79
N TRP A 316 -19.47 46.63 -7.25
CA TRP A 316 -18.31 46.54 -6.39
C TRP A 316 -17.93 47.88 -5.76
N ILE A 317 -17.84 48.95 -6.56
CA ILE A 317 -17.53 50.30 -6.10
C ILE A 317 -18.56 50.77 -5.03
N ASP A 318 -19.84 50.61 -5.31
CA ASP A 318 -20.92 51.00 -4.40
C ASP A 318 -20.86 50.27 -3.06
N ARG A 319 -20.42 49.00 -3.09
CA ARG A 319 -20.32 48.13 -1.89
C ARG A 319 -19.07 48.38 -1.07
N THR A 320 -17.96 48.75 -1.70
CA THR A 320 -16.62 48.78 -1.07
C THR A 320 -15.99 50.15 -0.96
N GLY A 321 -16.57 51.17 -1.65
CA GLY A 321 -15.97 52.50 -1.71
C GLY A 321 -14.65 52.56 -2.52
N ALA A 322 -14.40 51.60 -3.39
CA ALA A 322 -13.18 51.53 -4.17
C ALA A 322 -12.92 52.78 -5.03
N ALA A 323 -11.80 53.44 -4.84
CA ALA A 323 -11.41 54.64 -5.55
C ALA A 323 -10.34 54.41 -6.63
N TYR A 324 -9.80 53.21 -6.73
CA TYR A 324 -8.79 52.83 -7.69
C TYR A 324 -9.34 52.65 -9.13
N PRO A 325 -8.53 52.94 -10.16
CA PRO A 325 -8.96 52.79 -11.57
C PRO A 325 -9.11 51.33 -11.97
N PHE A 326 -10.14 51.04 -12.79
CA PHE A 326 -10.42 49.70 -13.33
C PHE A 326 -9.98 49.63 -14.79
N VAL A 327 -9.34 48.53 -15.16
CA VAL A 327 -8.97 48.17 -16.53
C VAL A 327 -9.51 46.79 -16.86
N GLU A 328 -9.80 46.57 -18.13
CA GLU A 328 -10.30 45.28 -18.62
C GLU A 328 -9.13 44.34 -18.92
N SER A 329 -9.29 43.06 -18.52
CA SER A 329 -8.34 41.99 -18.81
C SER A 329 -9.06 40.65 -18.91
N SER A 330 -8.42 39.64 -19.52
CA SER A 330 -9.04 38.33 -19.61
C SER A 330 -9.09 37.62 -18.26
N SER A 331 -10.23 36.95 -17.96
CA SER A 331 -10.37 36.17 -16.75
C SER A 331 -9.31 35.06 -16.64
N GLU A 332 -8.90 34.47 -17.77
CA GLU A 332 -7.87 33.44 -17.83
C GLU A 332 -6.50 33.98 -17.40
N ALA A 333 -6.10 35.17 -17.93
CA ALA A 333 -4.85 35.81 -17.54
C ALA A 333 -4.86 36.19 -16.06
N LEU A 334 -5.92 36.82 -15.55
CA LEU A 334 -6.05 37.24 -14.17
C LEU A 334 -5.96 36.06 -13.20
N ASN A 335 -6.66 34.97 -13.49
CA ASN A 335 -6.56 33.73 -12.71
C ASN A 335 -5.19 33.08 -12.76
N ALA A 336 -4.43 33.23 -13.84
CA ALA A 336 -3.05 32.77 -13.93
C ALA A 336 -2.09 33.68 -13.16
N MET A 337 -2.35 34.99 -13.09
CA MET A 337 -1.52 35.96 -12.35
C MET A 337 -1.57 35.71 -10.85
N VAL A 338 -2.76 35.62 -10.27
CA VAL A 338 -2.95 35.43 -8.82
C VAL A 338 -4.08 34.43 -8.57
N ARG A 339 -3.81 33.41 -7.74
CA ARG A 339 -4.81 32.43 -7.32
C ARG A 339 -5.67 32.94 -6.17
N SER A 340 -6.30 34.10 -6.37
CA SER A 340 -7.19 34.75 -5.39
C SER A 340 -8.13 35.72 -6.10
N ASN A 341 -9.35 35.90 -5.57
CA ASN A 341 -10.31 36.88 -6.09
C ASN A 341 -10.90 37.71 -4.93
N PRO A 342 -10.40 38.98 -4.74
CA PRO A 342 -9.27 39.61 -5.41
C PRO A 342 -7.92 39.09 -4.94
N GLY A 343 -6.86 39.39 -5.67
CA GLY A 343 -5.48 39.23 -5.27
C GLY A 343 -4.65 40.43 -5.72
N VAL A 344 -3.46 40.63 -5.16
CA VAL A 344 -2.59 41.75 -5.49
C VAL A 344 -1.25 41.27 -6.02
N LEU A 345 -0.78 41.92 -7.07
CA LEU A 345 0.51 41.69 -7.74
C LEU A 345 1.33 43.02 -7.67
N LEU A 346 2.59 42.95 -7.29
CA LEU A 346 3.51 44.05 -7.31
C LEU A 346 4.56 43.89 -8.41
N LEU A 347 4.65 44.87 -9.30
CA LEU A 347 5.60 44.88 -10.41
C LEU A 347 6.62 46.01 -10.24
N LYS A 348 7.79 45.82 -10.84
CA LYS A 348 8.79 46.84 -11.12
C LYS A 348 9.57 46.49 -12.37
N ASN A 349 9.67 47.41 -13.35
CA ASN A 349 10.27 47.12 -14.65
C ASN A 349 9.72 45.83 -15.30
N GLY A 350 8.41 45.59 -15.22
CA GLY A 350 7.76 44.39 -15.73
C GLY A 350 8.11 43.09 -15.02
N ARG A 351 8.84 43.13 -13.88
CA ARG A 351 9.19 41.96 -13.06
C ARG A 351 8.31 41.86 -11.85
N ILE A 352 7.80 40.66 -11.58
CA ILE A 352 6.97 40.38 -10.43
C ILE A 352 7.81 40.32 -9.16
N LEU A 353 7.58 41.24 -8.22
CA LEU A 353 8.30 41.31 -6.95
C LEU A 353 7.60 40.53 -5.83
N ALA A 354 6.29 40.66 -5.74
CA ALA A 354 5.47 40.00 -4.71
C ALA A 354 4.06 39.77 -5.20
N LYS A 355 3.37 38.85 -4.51
CA LYS A 355 1.96 38.53 -4.74
C LYS A 355 1.30 38.21 -3.40
N TRP A 356 0.04 38.60 -3.26
CA TRP A 356 -0.76 38.37 -2.06
C TRP A 356 -2.15 37.89 -2.42
N SER A 357 -2.68 37.01 -1.59
CA SER A 357 -4.09 36.65 -1.61
C SER A 357 -4.93 37.65 -0.83
N ARG A 358 -6.24 37.59 -0.96
CA ARG A 358 -7.17 38.37 -0.17
C ARG A 358 -7.04 38.19 1.35
N ASN A 359 -6.43 37.09 1.82
CA ASN A 359 -6.32 36.74 3.24
C ASN A 359 -4.95 37.11 3.85
N ASP A 360 -4.01 37.58 3.06
CA ASP A 360 -2.65 37.95 3.50
C ASP A 360 -2.15 39.24 2.82
N LEU A 361 -3.07 40.16 2.53
CA LEU A 361 -2.72 41.46 1.97
C LEU A 361 -1.72 42.21 2.89
N PRO A 362 -0.71 42.95 2.31
CA PRO A 362 0.32 43.59 3.05
C PRO A 362 -0.20 44.82 3.79
N ASP A 363 0.36 45.05 4.96
CA ASP A 363 0.15 46.31 5.68
C ASP A 363 1.16 47.41 5.21
N GLU A 364 0.97 48.63 5.68
CA GLU A 364 1.83 49.79 5.33
C GLU A 364 3.31 49.55 5.70
N VAL A 365 3.58 48.84 6.80
CA VAL A 365 4.95 48.53 7.25
C VAL A 365 5.62 47.55 6.31
N GLU A 366 4.88 46.55 5.87
CA GLU A 366 5.37 45.60 4.90
C GLU A 366 5.60 46.24 3.53
N LEU A 367 4.67 47.06 3.05
CA LEU A 367 4.83 47.83 1.80
C LEU A 367 6.05 48.74 1.82
N LYS A 368 6.30 49.49 2.90
CA LYS A 368 7.52 50.30 3.08
C LYS A 368 8.80 49.45 3.05
N THR A 369 8.74 48.26 3.68
CA THR A 369 9.90 47.38 3.70
C THR A 369 10.25 46.84 2.31
N ILE A 370 9.23 46.50 1.51
CA ILE A 370 9.40 45.99 0.15
C ILE A 370 9.91 47.10 -0.79
N THR A 371 9.35 48.27 -0.70
CA THR A 371 9.79 49.42 -1.55
C THR A 371 11.22 49.85 -1.27
N LEU A 372 11.67 49.74 -0.01
CA LEU A 372 13.05 50.01 0.37
C LEU A 372 14.07 48.95 -0.09
N ASN A 373 13.65 47.68 -0.14
CA ASN A 373 14.53 46.54 -0.44
C ASN A 373 13.83 45.49 -1.34
N PRO A 374 13.50 45.83 -2.58
CA PRO A 374 12.73 44.91 -3.46
C PRO A 374 13.43 43.60 -3.77
N GLU A 375 14.75 43.58 -3.90
CA GLU A 375 15.52 42.36 -4.17
C GLU A 375 15.49 41.35 -3.01
N LEU A 376 15.31 41.81 -1.76
CA LEU A 376 15.19 40.94 -0.61
C LEU A 376 13.93 40.08 -0.66
N GLN A 377 12.84 40.55 -1.24
CA GLN A 377 11.59 39.81 -1.37
C GLN A 377 11.75 38.66 -2.36
N ILE A 378 12.34 38.92 -3.53
CA ILE A 378 12.61 37.85 -4.51
C ILE A 378 13.56 36.82 -3.91
N GLN A 379 14.62 37.28 -3.20
CA GLN A 379 15.57 36.41 -2.54
C GLN A 379 14.90 35.52 -1.46
N ARG A 380 14.01 36.10 -0.64
CA ARG A 380 13.22 35.33 0.35
C ARG A 380 12.33 34.26 -0.30
N PHE A 381 11.68 34.60 -1.40
CA PHE A 381 10.88 33.65 -2.13
C PHE A 381 11.72 32.51 -2.71
N VAL A 382 12.78 32.82 -3.44
CA VAL A 382 13.69 31.84 -4.07
C VAL A 382 14.41 30.97 -3.04
N THR A 383 14.78 31.51 -1.87
CA THR A 383 15.48 30.77 -0.81
C THR A 383 14.51 30.07 0.18
N SER A 384 13.21 30.27 0.04
CA SER A 384 12.23 29.72 0.97
C SER A 384 12.26 28.19 1.03
N HIS A 385 12.76 27.52 0.00
CA HIS A 385 12.78 26.06 -0.14
C HIS A 385 11.41 25.43 0.17
N ALA A 386 10.33 26.09 -0.25
CA ALA A 386 8.96 25.67 0.05
C ALA A 386 8.70 24.21 -0.32
N LEU A 387 9.14 23.81 -1.52
CA LEU A 387 9.03 22.44 -2.00
C LEU A 387 9.77 21.45 -1.08
N LEU A 388 11.00 21.80 -0.66
CA LEU A 388 11.77 20.96 0.27
C LEU A 388 11.11 20.88 1.64
N LYS A 389 10.58 21.98 2.18
CA LYS A 389 9.84 22.01 3.46
C LYS A 389 8.61 21.14 3.39
N LEU A 390 7.77 21.27 2.36
CA LEU A 390 6.58 20.44 2.15
C LEU A 390 6.92 18.95 2.05
N PHE A 391 7.97 18.65 1.28
CA PHE A 391 8.44 17.27 1.14
C PHE A 391 8.94 16.72 2.48
N LEU A 392 9.71 17.47 3.25
CA LEU A 392 10.18 17.06 4.58
C LEU A 392 9.01 16.92 5.58
N TRP A 393 8.02 17.80 5.52
CA TRP A 393 6.81 17.72 6.35
C TRP A 393 6.00 16.44 6.08
N PHE A 394 6.05 15.94 4.85
CA PHE A 394 5.46 14.65 4.52
C PHE A 394 6.36 13.48 4.91
N ILE A 395 7.61 13.49 4.46
CA ILE A 395 8.52 12.34 4.56
C ILE A 395 8.99 12.05 5.99
N ILE A 396 9.25 13.08 6.81
CA ILE A 396 9.76 12.86 8.16
C ILE A 396 8.73 12.15 9.06
N PRO A 397 7.51 12.67 9.25
CA PRO A 397 6.52 11.96 10.06
C PRO A 397 6.12 10.61 9.46
N PHE A 398 6.03 10.54 8.13
CA PHE A 398 5.74 9.30 7.41
C PHE A 398 6.83 8.25 7.64
N GLY A 399 8.10 8.63 7.58
CA GLY A 399 9.24 7.77 7.89
C GLY A 399 9.28 7.33 9.34
N LEU A 400 8.94 8.23 10.27
CA LEU A 400 8.82 7.90 11.70
C LEU A 400 7.72 6.87 11.97
N LEU A 401 6.57 6.97 11.29
CA LEU A 401 5.49 5.99 11.36
C LEU A 401 5.92 4.62 10.81
N LEU A 402 6.65 4.61 9.69
CA LEU A 402 7.24 3.37 9.13
C LEU A 402 8.26 2.75 10.10
N LEU A 403 9.12 3.56 10.69
CA LEU A 403 10.10 3.11 11.68
C LEU A 403 9.41 2.54 12.91
N ALA A 404 8.38 3.22 13.43
CA ALA A 404 7.58 2.75 14.55
C ALA A 404 6.92 1.39 14.27
N ASP A 405 6.38 1.18 13.06
CA ASP A 405 5.86 -0.12 12.61
C ASP A 405 6.94 -1.21 12.68
N ARG A 406 8.15 -0.93 12.19
CA ARG A 406 9.27 -1.87 12.21
C ARG A 406 9.77 -2.17 13.63
N LEU A 407 9.89 -1.14 14.47
CA LEU A 407 10.29 -1.30 15.86
C LEU A 407 9.24 -2.08 16.67
N TRP A 408 7.94 -1.84 16.41
CA TRP A 408 6.86 -2.59 17.06
C TRP A 408 6.89 -4.08 16.67
N ILE A 409 7.04 -4.39 15.38
CA ILE A 409 7.21 -5.77 14.90
C ILE A 409 8.47 -6.37 15.53
N GLY A 410 9.61 -5.68 15.48
CA GLY A 410 10.87 -6.12 16.07
C GLY A 410 10.77 -6.37 17.59
N SER A 411 10.09 -5.46 18.33
CA SER A 411 9.88 -5.61 19.77
C SER A 411 8.98 -6.81 20.11
N ARG A 412 8.00 -7.10 19.25
CA ARG A 412 7.14 -8.29 19.38
C ARG A 412 7.95 -9.57 19.14
N TYR A 413 8.77 -9.60 18.08
CA TYR A 413 9.69 -10.71 17.81
C TYR A 413 10.71 -10.88 18.93
N TYR A 414 11.30 -9.77 19.45
CA TYR A 414 12.26 -9.82 20.56
C TYR A 414 11.61 -10.32 21.86
N ARG A 415 10.38 -9.93 22.18
CA ARG A 415 9.65 -10.45 23.35
C ARG A 415 9.38 -11.95 23.21
N ILE A 416 8.95 -12.41 22.04
CA ILE A 416 8.75 -13.83 21.74
C ILE A 416 10.10 -14.57 21.85
N TYR A 417 11.18 -14.04 21.27
CA TYR A 417 12.51 -14.62 21.33
C TYR A 417 13.09 -14.65 22.75
N LYS A 418 12.91 -13.59 23.55
CA LYS A 418 13.35 -13.52 24.95
C LYS A 418 12.56 -14.50 25.82
N HIS A 419 11.27 -14.62 25.59
CA HIS A 419 10.41 -15.63 26.25
C HIS A 419 10.87 -17.04 25.90
N TYR A 420 11.14 -17.30 24.64
CA TYR A 420 11.71 -18.54 24.12
C TYR A 420 13.07 -18.88 24.78
N LYS A 421 13.99 -17.93 24.82
CA LYS A 421 15.34 -18.14 25.37
C LYS A 421 15.34 -18.32 26.90
N SER A 422 14.41 -17.72 27.62
CA SER A 422 14.30 -17.89 29.09
C SER A 422 13.72 -19.25 29.47
N HIS A 423 12.88 -19.87 28.62
CA HIS A 423 12.26 -21.17 28.87
C HIS A 423 13.08 -22.35 28.35
N ASN A 424 13.98 -22.13 27.40
CA ASN A 424 14.80 -23.18 26.77
C ASN A 424 15.94 -23.74 27.70
N LYS A 425 15.98 -23.35 28.95
CA LYS A 425 16.95 -23.90 29.92
C LYS A 425 16.47 -25.14 30.66
N LYS A 426 15.22 -25.62 30.45
CA LYS A 426 14.74 -26.82 31.12
C LYS A 426 13.66 -27.58 30.30
N LYS A 427 13.94 -28.85 30.09
CA LYS A 427 13.13 -29.96 29.55
C LYS A 427 12.89 -29.95 28.03
N MET A 428 13.58 -30.89 27.37
CA MET A 428 13.23 -31.29 25.98
C MET A 428 11.87 -31.96 26.01
N ARG A 429 10.96 -31.50 25.16
CA ARG A 429 9.72 -32.19 24.84
C ARG A 429 10.02 -33.60 24.32
N LYS A 430 9.12 -34.53 24.56
CA LYS A 430 9.24 -35.88 24.05
C LYS A 430 9.06 -35.87 22.54
N HIS A 431 10.07 -36.27 21.79
CA HIS A 431 9.97 -36.44 20.36
C HIS A 431 9.36 -37.80 20.05
N ILE A 432 8.40 -37.85 19.11
CA ILE A 432 7.63 -39.06 18.81
C ILE A 432 7.53 -39.28 17.31
N VAL A 433 7.82 -40.47 16.85
CA VAL A 433 7.53 -40.92 15.49
C VAL A 433 6.57 -42.10 15.55
N ALA A 434 5.29 -41.82 15.24
CA ALA A 434 4.22 -42.78 15.30
C ALA A 434 3.85 -43.27 13.90
N GLY A 435 3.93 -44.56 13.63
CA GLY A 435 3.40 -45.15 12.41
C GLY A 435 1.90 -45.39 12.57
N ASN A 436 1.12 -45.01 11.57
CA ASN A 436 -0.30 -45.40 11.43
C ASN A 436 -0.42 -46.30 10.20
N TRP A 437 -0.53 -47.58 10.45
CA TRP A 437 -0.60 -48.58 9.36
C TRP A 437 -1.92 -48.52 8.62
N LYS A 438 -2.95 -47.98 9.27
CA LYS A 438 -4.32 -47.98 8.73
C LYS A 438 -4.76 -49.39 8.41
N MET A 439 -5.69 -49.57 7.48
CA MET A 439 -6.18 -50.88 7.08
C MET A 439 -5.23 -51.57 6.08
N ASN A 440 -3.99 -51.85 6.52
CA ASN A 440 -3.00 -52.54 5.70
C ASN A 440 -2.33 -53.70 6.46
N LYS A 441 -1.74 -54.63 5.72
CA LYS A 441 -1.04 -55.84 6.20
C LYS A 441 -1.99 -56.90 6.76
N ASN A 442 -1.84 -58.12 6.30
CA ASN A 442 -2.41 -59.26 6.98
C ASN A 442 -1.59 -59.58 8.24
N LEU A 443 -2.05 -60.56 9.04
CA LEU A 443 -1.41 -60.85 10.31
C LEU A 443 0.09 -61.17 10.18
N GLN A 444 0.48 -62.02 9.22
CA GLN A 444 1.86 -62.42 9.00
C GLN A 444 2.74 -61.25 8.51
N GLU A 445 2.23 -60.50 7.57
CA GLU A 445 2.93 -59.31 7.05
C GLU A 445 3.13 -58.25 8.12
N GLY A 446 2.13 -58.02 8.99
CA GLY A 446 2.23 -57.07 10.10
C GLY A 446 3.23 -57.54 11.15
N LEU A 447 3.24 -58.81 11.50
CA LEU A 447 4.24 -59.36 12.43
C LEU A 447 5.66 -59.28 11.85
N ALA A 448 5.83 -59.58 10.56
CA ALA A 448 7.13 -59.47 9.90
C ALA A 448 7.65 -58.03 9.91
N LEU A 449 6.79 -57.03 9.59
CA LEU A 449 7.14 -55.61 9.62
C LEU A 449 7.50 -55.12 11.05
N ALA A 450 6.71 -55.52 12.06
CA ALA A 450 7.00 -55.17 13.46
C ALA A 450 8.33 -55.76 13.92
N ALA A 451 8.63 -57.04 13.56
CA ALA A 451 9.90 -57.69 13.85
C ALA A 451 11.11 -56.97 13.20
N GLU A 452 10.95 -56.57 11.92
CA GLU A 452 11.99 -55.85 11.18
C GLU A 452 12.28 -54.47 11.83
N VAL A 453 11.25 -53.69 12.14
CA VAL A 453 11.40 -52.40 12.84
C VAL A 453 12.07 -52.59 14.19
N ASN A 454 11.61 -53.52 15.00
CA ASN A 454 12.16 -53.82 16.32
C ASN A 454 13.65 -54.22 16.27
N GLU A 455 14.05 -55.06 15.27
CA GLU A 455 15.43 -55.49 15.12
C GLU A 455 16.34 -54.32 14.64
N ILE A 456 15.88 -53.47 13.75
CA ILE A 456 16.61 -52.28 13.32
C ILE A 456 16.87 -51.36 14.52
N LEU A 457 15.88 -51.15 15.38
CA LEU A 457 16.02 -50.26 16.55
C LEU A 457 16.81 -50.84 17.71
N LYS A 458 16.90 -52.17 17.80
CA LYS A 458 17.85 -52.81 18.72
C LYS A 458 19.31 -52.52 18.37
N ASN A 459 19.63 -52.55 17.06
CA ASN A 459 20.94 -52.30 16.55
C ASN A 459 21.33 -50.81 16.63
N GLU A 460 20.36 -49.92 16.52
CA GLU A 460 20.58 -48.47 16.49
C GLU A 460 19.46 -47.75 17.25
N LYS A 461 19.72 -47.48 18.52
CA LYS A 461 18.75 -46.91 19.45
C LYS A 461 18.26 -45.54 19.01
N PRO A 462 16.93 -45.29 18.90
CA PRO A 462 16.38 -44.02 18.47
C PRO A 462 16.51 -42.92 19.51
N ASN A 463 16.60 -41.65 19.06
CA ASN A 463 16.53 -40.44 19.90
C ASN A 463 15.11 -39.93 20.11
N CYS A 464 14.12 -40.68 19.68
CA CYS A 464 12.69 -40.37 19.83
C CYS A 464 11.95 -41.62 20.31
N GLU A 465 10.71 -41.42 20.79
CA GLU A 465 9.80 -42.53 21.02
C GLU A 465 9.22 -43.01 19.70
N VAL A 466 9.27 -44.32 19.47
CA VAL A 466 8.75 -44.95 18.26
C VAL A 466 7.46 -45.70 18.63
N ILE A 467 6.35 -45.41 17.91
CA ILE A 467 5.04 -46.02 18.10
C ILE A 467 4.64 -46.75 16.83
N LEU A 468 4.15 -47.95 16.94
CA LEU A 468 3.51 -48.71 15.86
C LEU A 468 1.99 -48.71 16.11
N GLY A 469 1.24 -47.89 15.35
CA GLY A 469 -0.24 -47.94 15.28
C GLY A 469 -0.64 -48.99 14.28
N THR A 470 -1.32 -50.04 14.77
CA THR A 470 -1.66 -51.23 13.99
C THR A 470 -3.14 -51.57 14.09
N PRO A 471 -3.73 -52.20 13.05
CA PRO A 471 -5.04 -52.79 13.12
C PRO A 471 -5.21 -53.75 14.32
N PHE A 472 -6.44 -53.91 14.86
CA PHE A 472 -6.71 -54.70 16.03
C PHE A 472 -6.17 -56.13 15.95
N ILE A 473 -6.17 -56.74 14.75
CA ILE A 473 -5.70 -58.14 14.53
C ILE A 473 -4.23 -58.34 14.89
N HIS A 474 -3.45 -57.27 14.92
CA HIS A 474 -2.00 -57.31 15.18
C HIS A 474 -1.64 -57.03 16.65
N LEU A 475 -2.48 -56.30 17.38
CA LEU A 475 -2.12 -55.66 18.67
C LEU A 475 -1.47 -56.65 19.67
N ALA A 476 -2.13 -57.72 20.02
CA ALA A 476 -1.62 -58.67 21.01
C ALA A 476 -0.30 -59.31 20.59
N LYS A 477 -0.23 -59.76 19.32
CA LYS A 477 0.95 -60.45 18.83
C LYS A 477 2.14 -59.50 18.57
N VAL A 478 1.90 -58.25 18.11
CA VAL A 478 2.94 -57.24 17.95
C VAL A 478 3.44 -56.82 19.33
N SER A 479 2.56 -56.63 20.30
CA SER A 479 2.92 -56.30 21.66
C SER A 479 3.80 -57.38 22.35
N GLU A 480 3.47 -58.68 22.12
CA GLU A 480 4.33 -59.79 22.60
C GLU A 480 5.68 -59.85 21.91
N LEU A 481 5.80 -59.35 20.67
CA LEU A 481 6.98 -59.52 19.82
C LEU A 481 8.02 -58.39 20.03
N VAL A 482 7.56 -57.11 20.24
CA VAL A 482 8.44 -55.97 20.28
C VAL A 482 9.06 -55.71 21.67
N ASP A 483 10.24 -55.12 21.69
CA ASP A 483 10.83 -54.58 22.92
C ASP A 483 10.20 -53.24 23.27
N HIS A 484 9.35 -53.19 24.28
CA HIS A 484 8.62 -52.00 24.71
C HIS A 484 9.54 -50.85 25.20
N SER A 485 10.85 -51.11 25.42
CA SER A 485 11.82 -50.03 25.70
C SER A 485 12.24 -49.29 24.41
N LEU A 486 11.99 -49.85 23.22
CA LEU A 486 12.35 -49.31 21.91
C LEU A 486 11.13 -48.92 21.10
N VAL A 487 10.06 -49.71 21.14
CA VAL A 487 8.85 -49.60 20.32
C VAL A 487 7.61 -49.69 21.20
N LYS A 488 6.77 -48.67 21.13
CA LYS A 488 5.42 -48.69 21.76
C LYS A 488 4.38 -49.16 20.75
N VAL A 489 3.31 -49.72 21.26
CA VAL A 489 2.21 -50.25 20.43
C VAL A 489 0.97 -49.39 20.63
N SER A 490 0.31 -49.02 19.56
CA SER A 490 -0.94 -48.26 19.53
C SER A 490 -2.04 -48.98 18.78
N ALA A 491 -3.24 -48.95 19.33
CA ALA A 491 -4.42 -49.21 18.51
C ALA A 491 -4.77 -48.00 17.63
N GLU A 492 -5.47 -48.23 16.54
CA GLU A 492 -5.90 -47.18 15.61
C GLU A 492 -7.32 -46.65 15.92
N ASN A 493 -8.00 -47.23 16.92
CA ASN A 493 -9.32 -46.83 17.44
C ASN A 493 -9.60 -47.55 18.75
N CYS A 494 -10.66 -47.11 19.46
CA CYS A 494 -11.41 -47.90 20.46
C CYS A 494 -12.89 -47.50 20.42
N ALA A 495 -13.77 -48.33 20.99
CA ALA A 495 -15.18 -48.00 21.13
C ALA A 495 -15.41 -46.90 22.17
N ASN A 496 -16.53 -46.16 22.03
CA ASN A 496 -17.05 -45.21 23.03
C ASN A 496 -17.92 -45.87 24.10
N HIS A 497 -17.80 -47.19 24.25
CA HIS A 497 -18.49 -47.99 25.23
C HIS A 497 -17.53 -48.89 25.98
N ALA A 498 -17.74 -49.04 27.29
CA ALA A 498 -16.86 -49.86 28.11
C ALA A 498 -17.05 -51.36 27.84
N SER A 499 -18.29 -51.81 27.63
CA SER A 499 -18.67 -53.18 27.33
C SER A 499 -20.13 -53.24 26.89
N GLY A 500 -20.61 -54.41 26.42
CA GLY A 500 -22.01 -54.63 26.12
C GLY A 500 -22.32 -55.17 24.73
N ALA A 501 -23.55 -54.97 24.27
CA ALA A 501 -24.07 -55.49 23.00
C ALA A 501 -23.64 -54.58 21.81
N TYR A 502 -22.34 -54.53 21.53
CA TYR A 502 -21.74 -53.74 20.44
C TYR A 502 -20.91 -54.68 19.57
N THR A 503 -21.61 -55.54 18.85
CA THR A 503 -20.98 -56.59 18.03
C THR A 503 -19.99 -55.99 17.01
N GLY A 504 -18.73 -56.42 17.09
CA GLY A 504 -17.66 -55.97 16.22
C GLY A 504 -16.78 -54.83 16.79
N GLU A 505 -17.21 -54.18 17.88
CA GLU A 505 -16.45 -53.14 18.55
C GLU A 505 -15.39 -53.69 19.52
N VAL A 506 -14.31 -52.91 19.73
CA VAL A 506 -13.22 -53.22 20.66
C VAL A 506 -13.14 -52.11 21.69
N SER A 507 -13.38 -52.42 22.97
CA SER A 507 -13.34 -51.43 24.04
C SER A 507 -11.89 -51.01 24.39
N ALA A 508 -11.75 -49.86 25.08
CA ALA A 508 -10.45 -49.39 25.56
C ALA A 508 -9.79 -50.39 26.54
N GLU A 509 -10.57 -51.10 27.36
CA GLU A 509 -10.10 -52.17 28.21
C GLU A 509 -9.54 -53.36 27.41
N MET A 510 -10.26 -53.78 26.35
CA MET A 510 -9.77 -54.84 25.45
C MET A 510 -8.46 -54.40 24.76
N VAL A 511 -8.37 -53.17 24.27
CA VAL A 511 -7.12 -52.60 23.71
C VAL A 511 -5.99 -52.68 24.74
N LYS A 512 -6.20 -52.18 25.95
CA LYS A 512 -5.20 -52.23 27.01
C LYS A 512 -4.74 -53.64 27.36
N SER A 513 -5.66 -54.60 27.35
CA SER A 513 -5.36 -56.00 27.66
C SER A 513 -4.42 -56.67 26.65
N THR A 514 -4.26 -56.12 25.45
CA THR A 514 -3.30 -56.61 24.44
C THR A 514 -1.85 -56.21 24.74
N GLY A 515 -1.61 -55.34 25.74
CA GLY A 515 -0.30 -54.74 26.02
C GLY A 515 -0.07 -53.41 25.30
N ALA A 516 -1.03 -52.91 24.52
CA ALA A 516 -0.91 -51.57 23.85
C ALA A 516 -0.81 -50.46 24.92
N GLU A 517 0.03 -49.48 24.65
CA GLU A 517 0.19 -48.29 25.49
C GLU A 517 -0.53 -47.07 24.97
N TYR A 518 -0.80 -46.99 23.66
CA TYR A 518 -1.43 -45.90 22.99
C TYR A 518 -2.70 -46.28 22.24
N VAL A 519 -3.50 -45.27 21.95
CA VAL A 519 -4.61 -45.37 20.99
C VAL A 519 -4.67 -44.06 20.16
N ILE A 520 -4.84 -44.18 18.83
CA ILE A 520 -5.09 -43.07 17.91
C ILE A 520 -6.60 -42.83 17.89
N LEU A 521 -7.01 -41.59 18.16
CA LEU A 521 -8.41 -41.16 18.15
C LEU A 521 -8.62 -39.90 17.33
N GLY A 522 -9.78 -39.75 16.72
CA GLY A 522 -10.16 -38.58 15.96
C GLY A 522 -9.47 -38.42 14.60
N HIS A 523 -8.84 -39.47 14.06
CA HIS A 523 -8.26 -39.47 12.73
C HIS A 523 -9.29 -39.03 11.68
N SER A 524 -8.84 -38.19 10.71
CA SER A 524 -9.72 -37.59 9.70
C SER A 524 -10.59 -38.60 8.95
N GLU A 525 -10.04 -39.77 8.58
CA GLU A 525 -10.79 -40.86 7.92
C GLU A 525 -11.96 -41.35 8.79
N ARG A 526 -11.81 -41.37 10.10
CA ARG A 526 -12.88 -41.80 10.99
C ARG A 526 -13.96 -40.76 11.19
N ARG A 527 -13.57 -39.51 11.23
CA ARG A 527 -14.53 -38.39 11.24
C ARG A 527 -15.34 -38.35 9.94
N GLU A 528 -14.72 -38.59 8.80
CA GLU A 528 -15.34 -38.55 7.48
C GLU A 528 -16.20 -39.80 7.19
N TYR A 529 -15.62 -41.00 7.35
CA TYR A 529 -16.27 -42.22 6.91
C TYR A 529 -17.16 -42.90 7.97
N TYR A 530 -16.90 -42.62 9.25
CA TYR A 530 -17.62 -43.22 10.36
C TYR A 530 -18.36 -42.20 11.22
N SER A 531 -18.42 -40.93 10.79
CA SER A 531 -19.17 -39.85 11.43
C SER A 531 -18.83 -39.68 12.92
N GLU A 532 -17.55 -39.81 13.30
CA GLU A 532 -17.11 -39.57 14.67
C GLU A 532 -17.21 -38.08 15.02
N THR A 533 -18.19 -37.72 15.85
CA THR A 533 -18.42 -36.35 16.32
C THR A 533 -17.52 -36.02 17.50
N PRO A 534 -17.35 -34.71 17.86
CA PRO A 534 -16.60 -34.31 19.06
C PRO A 534 -17.09 -34.99 20.33
N GLU A 535 -18.40 -35.22 20.49
CA GLU A 535 -18.99 -35.87 21.65
C GLU A 535 -18.60 -37.34 21.73
N VAL A 536 -18.67 -38.08 20.62
CA VAL A 536 -18.22 -39.48 20.52
C VAL A 536 -16.72 -39.59 20.83
N LEU A 537 -15.92 -38.65 20.32
CA LEU A 537 -14.48 -38.63 20.55
C LEU A 537 -14.15 -38.31 22.00
N LYS A 538 -14.89 -37.43 22.64
CA LYS A 538 -14.77 -37.14 24.08
C LYS A 538 -14.99 -38.43 24.90
N GLU A 539 -16.06 -39.18 24.65
CA GLU A 539 -16.35 -40.46 25.34
C GLU A 539 -15.21 -41.47 25.15
N LYS A 540 -14.65 -41.58 23.92
CA LYS A 540 -13.53 -42.47 23.62
C LYS A 540 -12.26 -42.06 24.38
N VAL A 541 -11.95 -40.77 24.43
CA VAL A 541 -10.79 -40.24 25.16
C VAL A 541 -10.92 -40.54 26.66
N ASP A 542 -12.08 -40.29 27.25
CA ASP A 542 -12.32 -40.52 28.66
C ASP A 542 -12.15 -42.03 29.00
N LEU A 543 -12.68 -42.91 28.18
CA LEU A 543 -12.53 -44.37 28.36
C LEU A 543 -11.09 -44.85 28.15
N ALA A 544 -10.35 -44.28 27.18
CA ALA A 544 -8.98 -44.64 26.93
C ALA A 544 -8.10 -44.26 28.12
N LEU A 545 -8.26 -43.03 28.63
CA LEU A 545 -7.49 -42.52 29.81
C LEU A 545 -7.85 -43.31 31.08
N ALA A 546 -9.13 -43.62 31.30
CA ALA A 546 -9.60 -44.43 32.44
C ALA A 546 -8.99 -45.83 32.46
N ASN A 547 -8.64 -46.38 31.28
CA ASN A 547 -7.99 -47.69 31.15
C ASN A 547 -6.43 -47.57 31.05
N GLY A 548 -5.86 -46.42 31.30
CA GLY A 548 -4.42 -46.21 31.29
C GLY A 548 -3.74 -46.28 29.94
N LEU A 549 -4.47 -45.92 28.87
CA LEU A 549 -3.92 -45.69 27.54
C LEU A 549 -3.52 -44.23 27.39
N GLN A 550 -2.43 -43.98 26.70
CA GLN A 550 -2.10 -42.62 26.17
C GLN A 550 -2.84 -42.45 24.84
N VAL A 551 -3.23 -41.22 24.54
CA VAL A 551 -4.02 -40.91 23.35
C VAL A 551 -3.22 -40.07 22.37
N VAL A 552 -3.09 -40.49 21.13
CA VAL A 552 -2.69 -39.64 19.99
C VAL A 552 -3.99 -39.09 19.37
N PHE A 553 -4.29 -37.85 19.71
CA PHE A 553 -5.53 -37.20 19.30
C PHE A 553 -5.32 -36.38 18.02
N CYS A 554 -6.04 -36.74 16.95
CA CYS A 554 -5.95 -36.15 15.64
C CYS A 554 -6.94 -34.98 15.46
N ILE A 555 -6.41 -33.87 14.94
CA ILE A 555 -7.19 -32.68 14.58
C ILE A 555 -6.71 -32.14 13.23
N GLY A 556 -7.57 -31.44 12.48
CA GLY A 556 -7.15 -30.83 11.24
C GLY A 556 -8.29 -30.29 10.38
N GLU A 557 -7.93 -29.46 9.41
CA GLU A 557 -8.87 -28.79 8.53
C GLU A 557 -8.90 -29.39 7.11
N SER A 558 -10.08 -29.32 6.49
CA SER A 558 -10.30 -29.64 5.08
C SER A 558 -9.74 -28.54 4.15
N LEU A 559 -9.65 -28.85 2.85
CA LEU A 559 -9.20 -27.87 1.85
C LEU A 559 -10.12 -26.64 1.80
N ALA A 560 -11.42 -26.83 1.88
CA ALA A 560 -12.40 -25.74 1.87
C ALA A 560 -12.20 -24.79 3.06
N GLN A 561 -12.02 -25.34 4.26
CA GLN A 561 -11.74 -24.56 5.48
C GLN A 561 -10.39 -23.83 5.40
N ARG A 562 -9.37 -24.47 4.83
CA ARG A 562 -8.06 -23.83 4.61
C ARG A 562 -8.12 -22.67 3.61
N GLU A 563 -8.89 -22.83 2.53
CA GLU A 563 -9.10 -21.77 1.54
C GLU A 563 -9.96 -20.62 2.08
N ALA A 564 -10.88 -20.91 2.99
CA ALA A 564 -11.67 -19.91 3.72
C ALA A 564 -10.84 -19.17 4.79
N GLY A 565 -9.67 -19.70 5.19
CA GLY A 565 -8.83 -19.12 6.27
C GLY A 565 -9.29 -19.52 7.67
N GLU A 566 -10.06 -20.61 7.79
CA GLU A 566 -10.69 -21.09 9.03
C GLU A 566 -9.87 -22.13 9.80
N GLN A 567 -8.67 -22.50 9.32
CA GLN A 567 -7.85 -23.58 9.88
C GLN A 567 -7.59 -23.44 11.39
N GLU A 568 -7.38 -22.22 11.88
CA GLU A 568 -7.18 -21.99 13.32
C GLU A 568 -8.47 -22.22 14.12
N ALA A 569 -9.60 -21.74 13.60
CA ALA A 569 -10.89 -21.88 14.25
C ALA A 569 -11.32 -23.36 14.31
N VAL A 570 -11.11 -24.12 13.23
CA VAL A 570 -11.43 -25.55 13.16
C VAL A 570 -10.59 -26.33 14.18
N CYS A 571 -9.26 -26.18 14.15
CA CYS A 571 -8.37 -26.88 15.10
C CYS A 571 -8.72 -26.55 16.56
N LYS A 572 -9.06 -25.30 16.86
CA LYS A 572 -9.49 -24.89 18.20
C LYS A 572 -10.82 -25.53 18.59
N ALA A 573 -11.81 -25.52 17.71
CA ALA A 573 -13.12 -26.11 17.96
C ALA A 573 -13.02 -27.62 18.21
N GLU A 574 -12.17 -28.35 17.48
CA GLU A 574 -11.95 -29.78 17.66
C GLU A 574 -11.29 -30.10 19.02
N LEU A 575 -10.35 -29.25 19.46
CA LEU A 575 -9.74 -29.37 20.81
C LEU A 575 -10.78 -29.09 21.90
N GLU A 576 -11.53 -28.00 21.78
CA GLU A 576 -12.55 -27.59 22.77
C GLU A 576 -13.68 -28.62 22.89
N GLY A 577 -14.13 -29.17 21.77
CA GLY A 577 -15.25 -30.13 21.73
C GLY A 577 -14.88 -31.52 22.26
N SER A 578 -13.59 -31.91 22.18
CA SER A 578 -13.24 -33.33 22.43
C SER A 578 -12.26 -33.54 23.58
N VAL A 579 -11.29 -32.64 23.84
CA VAL A 579 -10.22 -32.92 24.80
C VAL A 579 -9.96 -31.82 25.83
N PHE A 580 -10.43 -30.55 25.63
CA PHE A 580 -10.22 -29.47 26.60
C PHE A 580 -11.12 -29.56 27.85
N HIS A 581 -11.92 -30.55 28.00
CA HIS A 581 -12.62 -30.87 29.26
C HIS A 581 -11.73 -31.57 30.29
N LEU A 582 -10.59 -32.15 29.85
CA LEU A 582 -9.65 -32.88 30.70
C LEU A 582 -8.99 -31.98 31.74
N SER A 583 -8.61 -32.53 32.88
CA SER A 583 -7.75 -31.88 33.84
C SER A 583 -6.31 -31.80 33.33
N ALA A 584 -5.50 -30.90 33.88
CA ALA A 584 -4.06 -30.80 33.53
C ALA A 584 -3.26 -32.09 33.79
N GLU A 585 -3.71 -32.93 34.73
CA GLU A 585 -3.06 -34.22 35.05
C GLU A 585 -3.37 -35.25 33.97
N GLU A 586 -4.66 -35.37 33.55
CA GLU A 586 -5.08 -36.22 32.44
C GLU A 586 -4.43 -35.83 31.13
N TRP A 587 -4.27 -34.50 30.88
CA TRP A 587 -3.65 -33.97 29.67
C TRP A 587 -2.20 -34.47 29.47
N LYS A 588 -1.51 -34.87 30.49
CA LYS A 588 -0.13 -35.43 30.36
C LYS A 588 -0.10 -36.71 29.51
N ASN A 589 -1.22 -37.36 29.34
CA ASN A 589 -1.39 -38.58 28.53
C ASN A 589 -1.88 -38.27 27.09
N ILE A 590 -1.96 -37.01 26.69
CA ILE A 590 -2.40 -36.59 25.36
C ILE A 590 -1.20 -36.18 24.52
N VAL A 591 -1.13 -36.70 23.33
CA VAL A 591 -0.29 -36.28 22.21
C VAL A 591 -1.20 -35.76 21.12
N ILE A 592 -0.96 -34.58 20.59
CA ILE A 592 -1.75 -34.04 19.50
C ILE A 592 -1.12 -34.41 18.16
N ALA A 593 -1.93 -34.80 17.17
CA ALA A 593 -1.49 -34.98 15.79
C ALA A 593 -2.28 -34.03 14.88
N TYR A 594 -1.57 -33.11 14.26
CA TYR A 594 -2.17 -32.17 13.30
C TYR A 594 -2.18 -32.76 11.90
N GLU A 595 -3.36 -32.95 11.33
CA GLU A 595 -3.62 -33.51 10.02
C GLU A 595 -4.07 -32.40 9.04
N PRO A 596 -3.21 -31.84 8.17
CA PRO A 596 -3.68 -31.04 7.04
C PRO A 596 -4.40 -31.95 6.04
N ILE A 597 -5.74 -32.16 6.20
CA ILE A 597 -6.53 -33.16 5.45
C ILE A 597 -6.36 -32.96 3.94
N TRP A 598 -6.24 -31.70 3.50
CA TRP A 598 -5.99 -31.32 2.10
C TRP A 598 -4.63 -31.77 1.55
N ALA A 599 -3.72 -32.19 2.40
CA ALA A 599 -2.37 -32.67 2.05
C ALA A 599 -2.21 -34.18 2.28
N ILE A 600 -3.25 -34.91 2.72
CA ILE A 600 -3.19 -36.35 2.95
C ILE A 600 -3.65 -37.08 1.69
N GLY A 601 -2.78 -37.91 1.11
CA GLY A 601 -3.12 -38.76 -0.07
C GLY A 601 -3.40 -38.01 -1.38
N THR A 602 -3.30 -36.69 -1.40
CA THR A 602 -3.64 -35.84 -2.57
C THR A 602 -2.45 -35.51 -3.47
N GLY A 603 -1.24 -35.91 -3.10
CA GLY A 603 0.01 -35.49 -3.75
C GLY A 603 0.41 -34.04 -3.48
N LYS A 604 -0.38 -33.30 -2.70
CA LYS A 604 -0.02 -31.99 -2.15
C LYS A 604 0.67 -32.20 -0.80
N THR A 605 1.68 -31.37 -0.50
CA THR A 605 2.34 -31.34 0.81
C THR A 605 2.25 -29.93 1.38
N ALA A 606 1.93 -29.80 2.65
CA ALA A 606 2.10 -28.53 3.35
C ALA A 606 3.59 -28.19 3.39
N THR A 607 3.93 -26.91 3.29
CA THR A 607 5.31 -26.48 3.54
C THR A 607 5.63 -26.61 5.03
N SER A 608 6.90 -26.78 5.38
CA SER A 608 7.34 -26.81 6.78
C SER A 608 6.91 -25.55 7.56
N ASP A 609 6.85 -24.38 6.91
CA ASP A 609 6.39 -23.14 7.52
C ASP A 609 4.86 -23.12 7.75
N GLN A 610 4.08 -23.69 6.84
CA GLN A 610 2.64 -23.84 7.03
C GLN A 610 2.31 -24.80 8.18
N ALA A 611 3.07 -25.90 8.28
CA ALA A 611 2.94 -26.83 9.40
C ALA A 611 3.32 -26.16 10.73
N GLN A 612 4.45 -25.45 10.77
CA GLN A 612 4.89 -24.70 11.95
C GLN A 612 3.87 -23.67 12.42
N GLU A 613 3.23 -22.94 11.50
CA GLU A 613 2.22 -21.93 11.83
C GLU A 613 1.07 -22.54 12.65
N ILE A 614 0.52 -23.68 12.20
CA ILE A 614 -0.59 -24.32 12.89
C ILE A 614 -0.13 -25.04 14.16
N HIS A 615 1.02 -25.70 14.17
CA HIS A 615 1.59 -26.30 15.39
C HIS A 615 1.80 -25.24 16.49
N ALA A 616 2.34 -24.07 16.15
CA ALA A 616 2.48 -22.95 17.09
C ALA A 616 1.11 -22.47 17.60
N PHE A 617 0.10 -22.42 16.75
CA PHE A 617 -1.25 -22.03 17.12
C PHE A 617 -1.87 -23.08 18.08
N ILE A 618 -1.78 -24.38 17.76
CA ILE A 618 -2.27 -25.46 18.62
C ILE A 618 -1.60 -25.37 20.00
N ARG A 619 -0.28 -25.22 20.06
CA ARG A 619 0.46 -25.06 21.32
C ARG A 619 -0.01 -23.85 22.11
N LYS A 620 -0.29 -22.75 21.45
CA LYS A 620 -0.87 -21.56 22.07
C LYS A 620 -2.25 -21.85 22.67
N CYS A 621 -3.13 -22.60 21.99
CA CYS A 621 -4.42 -23.00 22.54
C CYS A 621 -4.26 -23.84 23.82
N VAL A 622 -3.30 -24.78 23.82
CA VAL A 622 -2.98 -25.58 25.01
C VAL A 622 -2.46 -24.68 26.15
N ALA A 623 -1.62 -23.68 25.84
CA ALA A 623 -1.11 -22.74 26.83
C ALA A 623 -2.21 -21.84 27.41
N GLU A 624 -3.15 -21.40 26.58
CA GLU A 624 -4.33 -20.63 27.02
C GLU A 624 -5.22 -21.44 27.97
N LYS A 625 -5.35 -22.76 27.72
CA LYS A 625 -6.21 -23.64 28.54
C LYS A 625 -5.54 -24.10 29.84
N TYR A 626 -4.29 -24.57 29.76
CA TYR A 626 -3.61 -25.28 30.85
C TYR A 626 -2.37 -24.56 31.39
N GLY A 627 -1.97 -23.45 30.81
CA GLY A 627 -0.74 -22.72 31.14
C GLY A 627 0.48 -23.18 30.31
N GLN A 628 1.51 -22.30 30.29
CA GLN A 628 2.67 -22.47 29.43
C GLN A 628 3.48 -23.76 29.75
N GLU A 629 3.58 -24.13 31.01
CA GLU A 629 4.32 -25.33 31.41
C GLU A 629 3.73 -26.61 30.81
N VAL A 630 2.41 -26.73 30.78
CA VAL A 630 1.72 -27.89 30.16
C VAL A 630 1.93 -27.87 28.67
N ALA A 631 1.76 -26.72 28.02
CA ALA A 631 1.96 -26.57 26.57
C ALA A 631 3.40 -26.90 26.15
N ASP A 632 4.40 -26.49 26.95
CA ASP A 632 5.83 -26.77 26.71
C ASP A 632 6.18 -28.26 26.91
N ASN A 633 5.34 -29.04 27.53
CA ASN A 633 5.52 -30.48 27.72
C ASN A 633 4.61 -31.32 26.79
N THR A 634 3.72 -30.71 26.05
CA THR A 634 2.81 -31.42 25.13
C THR A 634 3.52 -31.68 23.78
N SER A 635 3.57 -32.93 23.36
CA SER A 635 4.07 -33.30 22.03
C SER A 635 2.97 -33.08 20.98
N ILE A 636 3.35 -32.39 19.89
CA ILE A 636 2.46 -32.12 18.74
C ILE A 636 3.13 -32.68 17.48
N LEU A 637 2.46 -33.66 16.86
CA LEU A 637 2.96 -34.41 15.72
C LEU A 637 2.40 -33.85 14.40
N TYR A 638 3.18 -33.87 13.35
CA TYR A 638 2.72 -33.57 12.01
C TYR A 638 2.12 -34.82 11.34
N GLY A 639 0.84 -34.80 11.03
CA GLY A 639 0.06 -35.89 10.43
C GLY A 639 -0.12 -35.82 8.91
N GLY A 640 0.50 -34.84 8.23
CA GLY A 640 0.48 -34.76 6.78
C GLY A 640 1.51 -35.67 6.10
N SER A 641 1.71 -35.51 4.79
CA SER A 641 2.67 -36.31 4.02
C SER A 641 4.10 -36.10 4.50
N CYS A 642 4.65 -37.10 5.20
CA CYS A 642 6.01 -37.13 5.73
C CYS A 642 6.77 -38.36 5.24
N ASN A 643 8.05 -38.18 4.88
CA ASN A 643 8.97 -39.21 4.42
C ASN A 643 10.41 -38.84 4.78
N GLY A 644 11.38 -39.74 4.55
CA GLY A 644 12.78 -39.52 4.91
C GLY A 644 13.45 -38.32 4.28
N LYS A 645 12.87 -37.69 3.23
CA LYS A 645 13.45 -36.49 2.56
C LYS A 645 12.98 -35.20 3.23
N ASN A 646 11.72 -35.11 3.68
CA ASN A 646 11.15 -33.89 4.26
C ASN A 646 11.10 -33.91 5.80
N ALA A 647 11.24 -35.08 6.41
CA ALA A 647 11.25 -35.19 7.86
C ALA A 647 12.29 -34.31 8.57
N PRO A 648 13.57 -34.21 8.11
CA PRO A 648 14.57 -33.35 8.77
C PRO A 648 14.18 -31.86 8.75
N GLU A 649 13.56 -31.36 7.67
CA GLU A 649 13.09 -29.97 7.60
C GLU A 649 11.87 -29.71 8.50
N LEU A 650 10.94 -30.67 8.52
CA LEU A 650 9.74 -30.58 9.37
C LEU A 650 10.13 -30.62 10.87
N PHE A 651 10.96 -31.57 11.27
CA PHE A 651 11.33 -31.77 12.67
C PHE A 651 12.33 -30.73 13.21
N ALA A 652 12.98 -29.98 12.32
CA ALA A 652 13.78 -28.82 12.71
C ALA A 652 12.90 -27.59 13.11
N LYS A 653 11.59 -27.64 12.91
CA LYS A 653 10.67 -26.57 13.32
C LYS A 653 10.38 -26.62 14.79
N GLU A 654 10.25 -25.42 15.40
CA GLU A 654 10.18 -25.23 16.84
C GLU A 654 9.02 -25.97 17.53
N ASP A 655 7.87 -26.05 16.89
CA ASP A 655 6.65 -26.59 17.50
C ASP A 655 6.26 -27.97 16.96
N ILE A 656 7.06 -28.56 16.08
CA ILE A 656 6.85 -29.90 15.54
C ILE A 656 7.69 -30.89 16.32
N ASP A 657 7.04 -31.76 17.11
CA ASP A 657 7.71 -32.71 18.00
C ASP A 657 7.80 -34.12 17.42
N GLY A 658 7.52 -34.27 16.13
CA GLY A 658 7.57 -35.54 15.39
C GLY A 658 6.49 -35.69 14.35
N GLY A 659 6.14 -36.92 14.03
CA GLY A 659 5.15 -37.20 12.98
C GLY A 659 4.26 -38.40 13.26
N LEU A 660 3.01 -38.31 12.78
CA LEU A 660 2.09 -39.44 12.61
C LEU A 660 2.18 -39.90 11.14
N ILE A 661 2.83 -41.03 10.90
CA ILE A 661 3.32 -41.45 9.59
C ILE A 661 2.42 -42.53 8.99
N GLY A 662 1.78 -42.26 7.86
CA GLY A 662 1.00 -43.22 7.11
C GLY A 662 1.82 -44.19 6.27
N GLY A 663 1.74 -44.10 4.94
CA GLY A 663 2.31 -45.03 3.98
C GLY A 663 3.83 -45.33 4.14
N ALA A 664 4.64 -44.38 4.57
CA ALA A 664 6.06 -44.59 4.80
C ALA A 664 6.34 -45.51 6.02
N SER A 665 5.39 -45.68 6.96
CA SER A 665 5.49 -46.62 8.08
C SER A 665 5.27 -48.06 7.69
N LEU A 666 4.78 -48.35 6.48
CA LEU A 666 4.53 -49.70 5.96
C LEU A 666 5.78 -50.41 5.43
N LYS A 667 6.94 -49.75 5.46
CA LYS A 667 8.26 -50.29 5.11
C LYS A 667 9.25 -49.88 6.18
N ALA A 668 9.93 -50.86 6.81
CA ALA A 668 10.84 -50.60 7.93
C ALA A 668 12.00 -49.64 7.56
N ALA A 669 12.55 -49.78 6.33
CA ALA A 669 13.62 -48.91 5.86
C ALA A 669 13.16 -47.42 5.68
N ASP A 670 11.98 -47.20 5.11
CA ASP A 670 11.44 -45.85 4.92
C ASP A 670 11.07 -45.20 6.28
N PHE A 671 10.51 -46.01 7.18
CA PHE A 671 10.17 -45.56 8.55
C PHE A 671 11.41 -45.17 9.35
N LYS A 672 12.50 -45.99 9.22
CA LYS A 672 13.79 -45.73 9.86
C LYS A 672 14.39 -44.39 9.42
N LEU A 673 14.31 -44.01 8.14
CA LEU A 673 14.78 -42.71 7.66
C LEU A 673 14.07 -41.53 8.36
N ILE A 674 12.79 -41.70 8.70
CA ILE A 674 12.05 -40.67 9.43
C ILE A 674 12.46 -40.62 10.89
N ILE A 675 12.64 -41.78 11.53
CA ILE A 675 13.14 -41.89 12.91
C ILE A 675 14.51 -41.22 13.05
N ASP A 676 15.36 -41.41 12.05
CA ASP A 676 16.74 -40.87 12.04
C ASP A 676 16.80 -39.35 11.84
N ALA A 677 15.69 -38.70 11.46
CA ALA A 677 15.61 -37.24 11.39
C ALA A 677 15.78 -36.56 12.76
N TRP A 678 15.73 -37.34 13.86
CA TRP A 678 16.04 -36.87 15.23
C TRP A 678 17.48 -37.16 15.69
N LYS A 679 18.37 -37.56 14.81
CA LYS A 679 19.80 -37.80 15.12
C LYS A 679 20.66 -36.55 15.19
#